data_b317ad294d7ef3cb9b3bc2217b67fd40
#
_entry.id   b317ad294d7ef3cb9b3bc2217b67fd40
#
_cell.length_a   1.000
_cell.length_b   1.000
_cell.length_c   1.000
_cell.angle_alpha   90.00
_cell.angle_beta   90.00
_cell.angle_gamma   90.00
#
_symmetry.space_group_name_H-M   'P 1'
#
loop_
_entity.id
_entity.type
_entity.pdbx_description
1 polymer ?
#
loop_
_entity_poly.entity_id
_entity_poly.type
_entity_poly.pdbx_seq_one_letter_code
_entity_poly.pdbx_strand_id
1 'polypeptide(L)'
;MKTIIYIGSLAFLLLLNSCNNTKDMKTNNTDEFQWQIDRFEDIKILRYQVPSWKNLSPKQRVFAYHLNQAGLCGRDIMWDCNYRHNLEIRKILESIITNKEIDHLSKEYKEFEIYAKRVFFANGIHHHYSNLKFEPKFDHNWFFEILKSHNIELSNGAKRAIFDPEFDMKKVNRADGIDLLIESAVNFYAPDITQDEAEKFYFAKQDTDPKRPVSHGLNSRLSRNENGSLFEEVYSLNGRYSKSIKQIIKHLENAKKVSENNSQEKALELLIQYYQTGDLDLWDQYNIEWVKSTEGDVDYINGFVEVYNDPMGYRGSYETIVQIKDFDASDRMAVVADNVQWFEDNSPIDENHKKDSVVGVSYKIVEVAGEAGDSSPSTPIGVNLPNANWIRAEHGSKSVSLGNIEDAYHNSSGKGLLKEFSYSEEHKLRAEKYGEIGSKMHTALHEVVGHASGKLNPGVGTPKETLKNYSSTLEEARADLVALYFILDDKMQEIGLMKNKEAGYAEYDNYISNGMMLQLRRIIPGENIEEDHMRNRQLVAAWAFNRGLEKNVIERKSINNKTYFVINDYDELRIYFGELLREIQRIKSEGDFNSGRRLVETYGVQVDKSLHEEVLRRSDPLNIAPYSGFVNPEMTPIRKGYSIVDVEINYPKDFIQQMIEYGEKYSFEKGTKKNVTD
;
A
#
# COMPACT_ATOMS: atom_id res chain seq x y z
N MET A 1 2.69 -78.86 33.57
CA MET A 1 2.17 -79.85 32.62
C MET A 1 1.18 -79.15 31.69
N LYS A 2 1.50 -79.16 30.43
CA LYS A 2 0.64 -79.21 29.20
C LYS A 2 -0.59 -78.30 29.21
N THR A 3 -0.85 -77.40 28.25
CA THR A 3 -0.95 -77.74 26.85
C THR A 3 -0.98 -76.40 26.02
N ILE A 4 -0.15 -76.31 25.04
CA ILE A 4 -0.23 -75.42 23.90
C ILE A 4 -1.30 -75.96 22.95
N ILE A 5 -2.25 -75.17 22.46
CA ILE A 5 -3.01 -75.46 21.25
C ILE A 5 -3.45 -74.16 20.56
N TYR A 6 -2.94 -73.93 19.41
CA TYR A 6 -3.45 -73.29 18.18
C TYR A 6 -4.76 -72.47 18.25
N ILE A 7 -4.65 -71.18 18.01
CA ILE A 7 -5.67 -70.34 17.37
C ILE A 7 -5.00 -69.50 16.32
N GLY A 8 -4.71 -70.12 15.21
CA GLY A 8 -4.25 -69.45 14.00
C GLY A 8 -5.05 -70.00 12.85
N SER A 9 -6.26 -69.53 12.57
CA SER A 9 -7.01 -69.79 11.32
C SER A 9 -8.48 -69.30 11.35
N LEU A 10 -8.77 -68.15 11.94
CA LEU A 10 -10.13 -67.59 11.84
C LEU A 10 -10.15 -66.05 11.60
N ALA A 11 -9.01 -65.44 11.22
CA ALA A 11 -8.90 -64.02 10.91
C ALA A 11 -8.84 -63.70 9.40
N PHE A 12 -9.09 -64.68 8.52
CA PHE A 12 -8.93 -64.50 7.05
C PHE A 12 -10.23 -64.63 6.23
N LEU A 13 -11.41 -64.70 6.91
CA LEU A 13 -12.67 -64.84 6.20
C LEU A 13 -13.73 -63.74 6.50
N LEU A 14 -13.30 -62.60 7.04
CA LEU A 14 -14.19 -61.44 7.27
C LEU A 14 -13.76 -60.19 6.50
N LEU A 15 -12.90 -60.32 5.49
CA LEU A 15 -12.44 -59.20 4.66
C LEU A 15 -12.96 -59.22 3.20
N LEU A 16 -14.04 -59.92 2.91
CA LEU A 16 -14.59 -59.98 1.55
C LEU A 16 -16.06 -59.59 1.40
N ASN A 17 -16.65 -58.82 2.34
CA ASN A 17 -17.99 -58.26 2.13
C ASN A 17 -18.11 -56.79 2.61
N SER A 18 -17.25 -55.91 2.09
CA SER A 18 -17.46 -54.47 2.20
C SER A 18 -16.96 -53.77 0.93
N CYS A 19 -17.51 -54.18 -0.19
CA CYS A 19 -17.42 -53.45 -1.43
C CYS A 19 -18.83 -53.29 -1.96
N ASN A 20 -19.46 -52.15 -1.60
CA ASN A 20 -20.46 -51.44 -2.39
C ASN A 20 -21.14 -50.39 -1.49
N ASN A 21 -20.52 -49.24 -1.35
CA ASN A 21 -21.15 -47.94 -1.16
C ASN A 21 -20.06 -46.87 -1.12
N THR A 22 -19.26 -46.75 -2.17
CA THR A 22 -18.56 -45.53 -2.49
C THR A 22 -19.57 -44.57 -3.12
N LYS A 23 -20.34 -43.89 -2.27
CA LYS A 23 -20.81 -42.56 -2.67
C LYS A 23 -19.55 -41.71 -2.88
N ASP A 24 -19.40 -41.23 -4.10
CA ASP A 24 -18.47 -40.20 -4.49
C ASP A 24 -18.48 -39.07 -3.47
N MET A 25 -17.56 -39.09 -2.50
CA MET A 25 -17.04 -37.86 -1.94
C MET A 25 -16.21 -37.23 -3.05
N LYS A 26 -16.84 -36.41 -3.86
CA LYS A 26 -16.11 -35.32 -4.55
C LYS A 26 -15.44 -34.54 -3.44
N THR A 27 -14.18 -34.82 -3.22
CA THR A 27 -13.27 -33.88 -2.58
C THR A 27 -13.24 -32.66 -3.49
N ASN A 28 -14.05 -31.66 -3.17
CA ASN A 28 -13.80 -30.31 -3.62
C ASN A 28 -12.47 -29.86 -2.97
N ASN A 29 -11.36 -30.29 -3.55
CA ASN A 29 -10.12 -29.56 -3.44
C ASN A 29 -10.31 -28.28 -4.29
N THR A 30 -11.01 -27.32 -3.77
CA THR A 30 -10.76 -25.94 -4.14
C THR A 30 -9.40 -25.64 -3.53
N ASP A 31 -8.34 -25.65 -4.34
CA ASP A 31 -7.02 -25.13 -3.92
C ASP A 31 -7.25 -23.73 -3.35
N GLU A 32 -7.19 -23.62 -2.04
CA GLU A 32 -7.34 -22.35 -1.34
C GLU A 32 -6.24 -21.40 -1.85
N PHE A 33 -6.58 -20.16 -2.21
CA PHE A 33 -5.61 -19.23 -2.75
C PHE A 33 -4.50 -18.96 -1.73
N GLN A 34 -3.26 -19.26 -2.10
CA GLN A 34 -2.10 -19.04 -1.24
C GLN A 34 -1.73 -17.56 -1.24
N TRP A 35 -2.04 -16.84 -0.17
CA TRP A 35 -1.79 -15.41 -0.03
C TRP A 35 -0.33 -15.06 0.19
N GLN A 36 0.39 -15.81 1.04
CA GLN A 36 1.83 -15.64 1.27
C GLN A 36 2.60 -16.73 0.57
N ILE A 37 3.61 -16.37 -0.24
CA ILE A 37 4.40 -17.32 -1.05
C ILE A 37 5.86 -17.40 -0.62
N ASP A 38 6.43 -16.35 -0.04
CA ASP A 38 7.82 -16.35 0.41
C ASP A 38 8.00 -15.50 1.67
N ARG A 39 9.13 -15.72 2.35
CA ARG A 39 9.58 -14.91 3.47
C ARG A 39 11.10 -14.97 3.58
N PHE A 40 11.74 -13.83 3.66
CA PHE A 40 13.17 -13.69 3.87
C PHE A 40 13.45 -12.48 4.75
N GLU A 41 14.35 -12.64 5.74
CA GLU A 41 14.67 -11.62 6.73
C GLU A 41 13.40 -11.01 7.35
N ASP A 42 13.24 -9.71 7.23
CA ASP A 42 12.13 -8.91 7.75
C ASP A 42 10.97 -8.69 6.75
N ILE A 43 11.01 -9.37 5.60
CA ILE A 43 10.07 -9.19 4.49
C ILE A 43 9.27 -10.47 4.23
N LYS A 44 7.98 -10.36 4.01
CA LYS A 44 7.11 -11.40 3.43
C LYS A 44 6.62 -11.00 2.05
N ILE A 45 6.50 -11.97 1.16
CA ILE A 45 5.98 -11.79 -0.20
C ILE A 45 4.58 -12.37 -0.27
N LEU A 46 3.67 -11.54 -0.70
CA LEU A 46 2.25 -11.81 -0.81
C LEU A 46 1.81 -11.86 -2.27
N ARG A 47 0.61 -12.36 -2.48
CA ARG A 47 -0.14 -12.25 -3.72
C ARG A 47 -1.48 -11.59 -3.45
N TYR A 48 -2.07 -11.01 -4.46
CA TYR A 48 -3.42 -10.50 -4.42
C TYR A 48 -4.24 -11.03 -5.61
N GLN A 49 -5.55 -11.07 -5.46
CA GLN A 49 -6.48 -11.43 -6.53
C GLN A 49 -7.10 -10.19 -7.14
N VAL A 50 -7.63 -10.31 -8.34
CA VAL A 50 -8.36 -9.28 -9.07
C VAL A 50 -9.74 -9.83 -9.44
N PRO A 51 -10.66 -9.97 -8.48
CA PRO A 51 -11.98 -10.57 -8.69
C PRO A 51 -12.79 -9.89 -9.78
N SER A 52 -12.67 -8.57 -9.91
CA SER A 52 -13.38 -7.73 -10.89
C SER A 52 -12.90 -7.94 -12.32
N TRP A 53 -11.77 -8.62 -12.55
CA TRP A 53 -11.26 -8.92 -13.90
C TRP A 53 -12.28 -9.63 -14.79
N LYS A 54 -13.06 -10.54 -14.23
CA LYS A 54 -14.11 -11.29 -14.92
C LYS A 54 -15.26 -10.42 -15.43
N ASN A 55 -15.48 -9.27 -14.81
CA ASN A 55 -16.55 -8.33 -15.13
C ASN A 55 -16.18 -7.43 -16.33
N LEU A 56 -14.88 -7.30 -16.62
CA LEU A 56 -14.40 -6.48 -17.72
C LEU A 56 -14.72 -7.12 -19.09
N SER A 57 -15.02 -6.31 -20.07
CA SER A 57 -15.06 -6.71 -21.46
C SER A 57 -13.66 -7.04 -22.01
N PRO A 58 -13.54 -7.82 -23.09
CA PRO A 58 -12.25 -8.07 -23.72
C PRO A 58 -11.49 -6.77 -24.09
N LYS A 59 -12.19 -5.72 -24.53
CA LYS A 59 -11.59 -4.42 -24.86
C LYS A 59 -10.97 -3.76 -23.62
N GLN A 60 -11.66 -3.79 -22.49
CA GLN A 60 -11.17 -3.25 -21.21
C GLN A 60 -9.98 -4.05 -20.69
N ARG A 61 -9.98 -5.38 -20.80
CA ARG A 61 -8.82 -6.21 -20.44
C ARG A 61 -7.60 -5.92 -21.31
N VAL A 62 -7.78 -5.66 -22.62
CA VAL A 62 -6.70 -5.22 -23.52
C VAL A 62 -6.20 -3.82 -23.13
N PHE A 63 -7.09 -2.92 -22.70
CA PHE A 63 -6.73 -1.61 -22.18
C PHE A 63 -5.84 -1.72 -20.94
N ALA A 64 -6.29 -2.46 -19.93
CA ALA A 64 -5.52 -2.72 -18.70
C ALA A 64 -4.16 -3.38 -18.99
N TYR A 65 -4.11 -4.34 -19.93
CA TYR A 65 -2.86 -4.97 -20.37
C TYR A 65 -1.86 -3.94 -20.91
N HIS A 66 -2.30 -3.04 -21.81
CA HIS A 66 -1.36 -2.06 -22.37
C HIS A 66 -0.89 -1.03 -21.34
N LEU A 67 -1.75 -0.63 -20.39
CA LEU A 67 -1.35 0.22 -19.27
C LEU A 67 -0.32 -0.47 -18.38
N ASN A 68 -0.52 -1.73 -18.05
CA ASN A 68 0.43 -2.52 -17.25
C ASN A 68 1.77 -2.70 -17.99
N GLN A 69 1.74 -2.99 -19.30
CA GLN A 69 2.96 -3.09 -20.10
C GLN A 69 3.72 -1.75 -20.17
N ALA A 70 3.00 -0.62 -20.27
CA ALA A 70 3.62 0.70 -20.22
C ALA A 70 4.34 0.90 -18.87
N GLY A 71 3.68 0.52 -17.77
CA GLY A 71 4.25 0.58 -16.43
C GLY A 71 5.55 -0.21 -16.30
N LEU A 72 5.52 -1.48 -16.68
CA LEU A 72 6.69 -2.37 -16.58
C LEU A 72 7.89 -1.92 -17.45
N CYS A 73 7.62 -1.24 -18.58
CA CYS A 73 8.68 -0.68 -19.44
C CYS A 73 9.51 0.42 -18.75
N GLY A 74 9.00 1.06 -17.70
CA GLY A 74 9.73 2.06 -16.92
C GLY A 74 10.52 1.48 -15.73
N ARG A 75 10.53 0.18 -15.53
CA ARG A 75 11.19 -0.46 -14.38
C ARG A 75 12.67 -0.06 -14.21
N ASP A 76 13.42 -0.01 -15.30
CA ASP A 76 14.83 0.40 -15.27
C ASP A 76 15.03 1.83 -14.76
N ILE A 77 14.08 2.72 -15.03
CA ILE A 77 14.11 4.12 -14.59
C ILE A 77 14.17 4.18 -13.07
N MET A 78 13.29 3.44 -12.39
CA MET A 78 13.25 3.41 -10.93
C MET A 78 14.55 2.86 -10.33
N TRP A 79 15.10 1.79 -10.91
CA TRP A 79 16.36 1.21 -10.45
C TRP A 79 17.53 2.19 -10.57
N ASP A 80 17.65 2.87 -11.71
CA ASP A 80 18.73 3.85 -11.93
C ASP A 80 18.55 5.12 -11.08
N CYS A 81 17.30 5.61 -10.92
CA CYS A 81 17.03 6.73 -10.03
C CYS A 81 17.36 6.42 -8.57
N ASN A 82 17.08 5.21 -8.09
CA ASN A 82 17.38 4.83 -6.72
C ASN A 82 18.89 4.81 -6.42
N TYR A 83 19.72 4.35 -7.37
CA TYR A 83 21.17 4.38 -7.19
C TYR A 83 21.91 4.09 -8.50
N ARG A 84 22.98 4.86 -8.77
CA ARG A 84 23.75 4.82 -10.02
C ARG A 84 24.34 3.44 -10.40
N HIS A 85 24.55 2.54 -9.44
CA HIS A 85 25.09 1.18 -9.69
C HIS A 85 24.01 0.09 -9.71
N ASN A 86 22.76 0.41 -9.41
CA ASN A 86 21.71 -0.60 -9.27
C ASN A 86 21.46 -1.42 -10.55
N LEU A 87 21.48 -0.80 -11.73
CA LEU A 87 21.25 -1.53 -12.99
C LEU A 87 22.36 -2.55 -13.27
N GLU A 88 23.62 -2.21 -12.97
CA GLU A 88 24.75 -3.11 -13.11
C GLU A 88 24.65 -4.26 -12.11
N ILE A 89 24.43 -3.93 -10.83
CA ILE A 89 24.29 -4.92 -9.76
C ILE A 89 23.13 -5.86 -10.04
N ARG A 90 21.96 -5.35 -10.41
CA ARG A 90 20.80 -6.18 -10.75
C ARG A 90 21.14 -7.23 -11.82
N LYS A 91 21.76 -6.83 -12.93
CA LYS A 91 22.13 -7.74 -14.03
C LYS A 91 23.07 -8.84 -13.58
N ILE A 92 23.97 -8.54 -12.66
CA ILE A 92 24.87 -9.53 -12.09
C ILE A 92 24.11 -10.51 -11.20
N LEU A 93 23.23 -10.01 -10.33
CA LEU A 93 22.38 -10.88 -9.51
C LEU A 93 21.52 -11.80 -10.38
N GLU A 94 20.88 -11.26 -11.41
CA GLU A 94 20.11 -12.02 -12.41
C GLU A 94 20.96 -13.09 -13.09
N SER A 95 22.18 -12.75 -13.52
CA SER A 95 23.11 -13.67 -14.18
C SER A 95 23.55 -14.82 -13.28
N ILE A 96 23.81 -14.56 -11.99
CA ILE A 96 24.21 -15.61 -11.03
C ILE A 96 23.03 -16.53 -10.72
N ILE A 97 21.82 -15.97 -10.52
CA ILE A 97 20.60 -16.73 -10.21
C ILE A 97 20.22 -17.67 -11.36
N THR A 98 20.35 -17.22 -12.59
CA THR A 98 19.98 -18.04 -13.78
C THR A 98 21.03 -19.04 -14.20
N ASN A 99 22.24 -18.96 -13.65
CA ASN A 99 23.34 -19.85 -14.02
C ASN A 99 23.22 -21.22 -13.33
N LYS A 100 22.94 -22.24 -14.12
CA LYS A 100 22.77 -23.64 -13.67
C LYS A 100 24.06 -24.34 -13.27
N GLU A 101 25.23 -23.78 -13.57
CA GLU A 101 26.54 -24.34 -13.21
C GLU A 101 26.93 -24.02 -11.76
N ILE A 102 26.23 -23.05 -11.12
CA ILE A 102 26.46 -22.67 -9.73
C ILE A 102 25.69 -23.61 -8.80
N ASP A 103 26.34 -24.05 -7.72
CA ASP A 103 25.68 -24.88 -6.69
C ASP A 103 24.69 -24.07 -5.85
N HIS A 104 23.42 -24.12 -6.24
CA HIS A 104 22.32 -23.44 -5.56
C HIS A 104 21.98 -24.05 -4.17
N LEU A 105 22.55 -25.18 -3.80
CA LEU A 105 22.34 -25.79 -2.48
C LEU A 105 23.41 -25.38 -1.47
N SER A 106 24.49 -24.74 -1.91
CA SER A 106 25.55 -24.24 -1.02
C SER A 106 25.02 -23.20 -0.02
N LYS A 107 25.70 -23.07 1.11
CA LYS A 107 25.35 -22.07 2.13
C LYS A 107 25.52 -20.66 1.57
N GLU A 108 26.61 -20.41 0.88
CA GLU A 108 26.97 -19.13 0.30
C GLU A 108 25.92 -18.68 -0.73
N TYR A 109 25.46 -19.61 -1.59
CA TYR A 109 24.38 -19.27 -2.53
C TYR A 109 23.07 -18.92 -1.83
N LYS A 110 22.69 -19.61 -0.76
CA LYS A 110 21.48 -19.29 -0.02
C LYS A 110 21.52 -17.89 0.62
N GLU A 111 22.66 -17.50 1.19
CA GLU A 111 22.85 -16.15 1.71
C GLU A 111 22.86 -15.10 0.58
N PHE A 112 23.45 -15.44 -0.57
CA PHE A 112 23.40 -14.62 -1.78
C PHE A 112 21.97 -14.45 -2.30
N GLU A 113 21.19 -15.53 -2.34
CA GLU A 113 19.79 -15.48 -2.78
C GLU A 113 18.94 -14.57 -1.89
N ILE A 114 19.14 -14.62 -0.57
CA ILE A 114 18.48 -13.71 0.38
C ILE A 114 18.85 -12.25 0.08
N TYR A 115 20.13 -11.96 -0.13
CA TYR A 115 20.58 -10.62 -0.51
C TYR A 115 19.94 -10.17 -1.83
N ALA A 116 19.92 -11.02 -2.85
CA ALA A 116 19.31 -10.72 -4.15
C ALA A 116 17.79 -10.44 -4.00
N LYS A 117 17.07 -11.24 -3.20
CA LYS A 117 15.65 -11.02 -2.90
C LYS A 117 15.41 -9.65 -2.26
N ARG A 118 16.25 -9.24 -1.30
CA ARG A 118 16.16 -7.91 -0.67
C ARG A 118 16.40 -6.79 -1.67
N VAL A 119 17.40 -6.93 -2.53
CA VAL A 119 17.73 -5.96 -3.59
C VAL A 119 16.60 -5.86 -4.61
N PHE A 120 16.02 -6.98 -5.04
CA PHE A 120 14.85 -6.98 -5.93
C PHE A 120 13.63 -6.32 -5.30
N PHE A 121 13.39 -6.60 -4.03
CA PHE A 121 12.29 -6.02 -3.28
C PHE A 121 12.39 -4.50 -3.14
N ALA A 122 13.58 -3.98 -2.89
CA ALA A 122 13.80 -2.54 -2.68
C ALA A 122 14.05 -1.76 -3.99
N ASN A 123 13.99 -2.39 -5.17
CA ASN A 123 14.42 -1.80 -6.44
C ASN A 123 15.85 -1.20 -6.34
N GLY A 124 16.76 -1.89 -5.61
CA GLY A 124 18.12 -1.45 -5.40
C GLY A 124 18.75 -1.95 -4.11
N ILE A 125 20.02 -1.60 -3.90
CA ILE A 125 20.81 -2.09 -2.76
C ILE A 125 20.51 -1.43 -1.42
N HIS A 126 19.60 -0.45 -1.39
CA HIS A 126 19.20 0.25 -0.17
C HIS A 126 17.79 -0.17 0.25
N HIS A 127 17.61 -0.37 1.54
CA HIS A 127 16.32 -0.76 2.11
C HIS A 127 15.23 0.28 1.78
N HIS A 128 14.09 -0.18 1.30
CA HIS A 128 12.98 0.65 0.81
C HIS A 128 12.44 1.65 1.84
N TYR A 129 12.53 1.34 3.15
CA TYR A 129 12.02 2.16 4.24
C TYR A 129 13.12 2.92 5.00
N SER A 130 14.13 2.21 5.53
CA SER A 130 15.21 2.85 6.32
C SER A 130 16.22 3.61 5.48
N ASN A 131 16.24 3.42 4.17
CA ASN A 131 17.23 3.93 3.22
C ASN A 131 18.67 3.44 3.45
N LEU A 132 18.91 2.54 4.40
CA LEU A 132 20.24 2.00 4.67
C LEU A 132 20.59 0.90 3.66
N LYS A 133 21.85 0.84 3.30
CA LYS A 133 22.38 -0.18 2.38
C LYS A 133 22.30 -1.57 3.00
N PHE A 134 21.96 -2.58 2.19
CA PHE A 134 22.03 -3.97 2.58
C PHE A 134 23.48 -4.46 2.65
N GLU A 135 23.84 -5.10 3.73
CA GLU A 135 25.11 -5.77 3.87
C GLU A 135 24.99 -7.24 3.45
N PRO A 136 25.87 -7.74 2.54
CA PRO A 136 25.86 -9.14 2.15
C PRO A 136 26.35 -10.04 3.29
N LYS A 137 25.68 -11.20 3.49
CA LYS A 137 26.08 -12.22 4.45
C LYS A 137 26.86 -13.36 3.81
N PHE A 138 26.91 -13.42 2.48
CA PHE A 138 27.70 -14.40 1.71
C PHE A 138 29.18 -14.01 1.68
N ASP A 139 30.04 -15.01 1.50
CA ASP A 139 31.49 -14.80 1.48
C ASP A 139 31.94 -13.99 0.25
N HIS A 140 32.76 -12.99 0.51
CA HIS A 140 33.33 -12.10 -0.50
C HIS A 140 34.15 -12.87 -1.56
N ASN A 141 35.01 -13.83 -1.14
CA ASN A 141 35.85 -14.59 -2.06
C ASN A 141 35.00 -15.52 -2.93
N TRP A 142 33.99 -16.19 -2.34
CA TRP A 142 33.02 -16.97 -3.10
C TRP A 142 32.38 -16.15 -4.23
N PHE A 143 31.94 -14.96 -3.95
CA PHE A 143 31.30 -14.09 -4.95
C PHE A 143 32.27 -13.74 -6.10
N PHE A 144 33.49 -13.34 -5.77
CA PHE A 144 34.47 -13.00 -6.81
C PHE A 144 34.99 -14.23 -7.59
N GLU A 145 35.05 -15.40 -6.99
CA GLU A 145 35.35 -16.65 -7.70
C GLU A 145 34.23 -16.98 -8.71
N ILE A 146 32.96 -16.79 -8.34
CA ILE A 146 31.82 -16.94 -9.27
C ILE A 146 31.95 -15.93 -10.44
N LEU A 147 32.18 -14.67 -10.17
CA LEU A 147 32.35 -13.67 -11.23
C LEU A 147 33.49 -14.03 -12.19
N LYS A 148 34.62 -14.44 -11.64
CA LYS A 148 35.81 -14.83 -12.42
C LYS A 148 35.58 -16.09 -13.25
N SER A 149 35.00 -17.13 -12.67
CA SER A 149 34.77 -18.43 -13.35
C SER A 149 33.77 -18.33 -14.50
N HIS A 150 32.83 -17.39 -14.41
CA HIS A 150 31.80 -17.17 -15.43
C HIS A 150 32.03 -15.92 -16.30
N ASN A 151 33.22 -15.30 -16.22
CA ASN A 151 33.60 -14.10 -16.99
C ASN A 151 32.57 -12.95 -16.84
N ILE A 152 32.05 -12.75 -15.64
CA ILE A 152 31.12 -11.64 -15.31
C ILE A 152 31.95 -10.45 -14.84
N GLU A 153 31.84 -9.33 -15.56
CA GLU A 153 32.53 -8.08 -15.21
C GLU A 153 31.70 -7.27 -14.21
N LEU A 154 32.33 -6.73 -13.19
CA LEU A 154 31.76 -5.83 -12.20
C LEU A 154 32.66 -4.60 -12.03
N SER A 155 32.13 -3.40 -12.17
CA SER A 155 32.88 -2.16 -11.99
C SER A 155 33.40 -2.00 -10.55
N ASN A 156 34.48 -1.24 -10.36
CA ASN A 156 35.02 -0.97 -9.02
C ASN A 156 34.02 -0.23 -8.14
N GLY A 157 33.23 0.70 -8.70
CA GLY A 157 32.17 1.40 -7.98
C GLY A 157 31.09 0.44 -7.47
N ALA A 158 30.62 -0.49 -8.31
CA ALA A 158 29.64 -1.49 -7.90
C ALA A 158 30.20 -2.50 -6.89
N LYS A 159 31.51 -2.86 -6.99
CA LYS A 159 32.18 -3.68 -5.95
C LYS A 159 32.18 -2.98 -4.59
N ARG A 160 32.56 -1.71 -4.56
CA ARG A 160 32.51 -0.92 -3.33
C ARG A 160 31.08 -0.77 -2.81
N ALA A 161 30.14 -0.52 -3.69
CA ALA A 161 28.73 -0.39 -3.33
C ALA A 161 28.18 -1.64 -2.62
N ILE A 162 28.62 -2.85 -3.01
CA ILE A 162 28.17 -4.11 -2.39
C ILE A 162 28.91 -4.35 -1.05
N PHE A 163 30.24 -4.17 -1.00
CA PHE A 163 31.07 -4.71 0.08
C PHE A 163 31.68 -3.67 1.03
N ASP A 164 31.75 -2.39 0.65
CA ASP A 164 32.27 -1.32 1.53
C ASP A 164 31.10 -0.68 2.30
N PRO A 165 30.91 -0.95 3.61
CA PRO A 165 29.74 -0.50 4.36
C PRO A 165 29.63 1.04 4.43
N GLU A 166 30.76 1.75 4.40
CA GLU A 166 30.81 3.20 4.49
C GLU A 166 30.55 3.91 3.15
N PHE A 167 30.67 3.18 2.03
CA PHE A 167 30.51 3.78 0.71
C PHE A 167 29.02 3.85 0.31
N ASP A 168 28.52 5.07 0.07
CA ASP A 168 27.11 5.31 -0.30
C ASP A 168 26.10 4.61 0.64
N MET A 169 26.36 4.73 1.94
CA MET A 169 25.68 3.98 3.00
C MET A 169 24.16 4.21 3.01
N LYS A 170 23.70 5.39 2.62
CA LYS A 170 22.29 5.79 2.75
C LYS A 170 21.74 6.34 1.43
N LYS A 171 20.60 5.80 0.95
CA LYS A 171 19.95 6.29 -0.27
C LYS A 171 19.49 7.74 -0.14
N VAL A 172 18.75 8.05 0.92
CA VAL A 172 18.28 9.40 1.25
C VAL A 172 18.68 9.71 2.69
N ASN A 173 19.47 10.74 2.89
CA ASN A 173 19.90 11.22 4.20
C ASN A 173 19.32 12.60 4.45
N ARG A 174 18.54 12.77 5.52
CA ARG A 174 17.90 14.04 5.93
C ARG A 174 18.31 14.47 7.34
N ALA A 175 19.49 14.05 7.79
CA ALA A 175 20.00 14.46 9.09
C ALA A 175 20.29 15.99 9.12
N ASP A 176 20.14 16.60 10.28
CA ASP A 176 20.43 18.00 10.45
C ASP A 176 21.95 18.29 10.32
N GLY A 177 22.29 19.40 9.69
CA GLY A 177 23.67 19.90 9.64
C GLY A 177 24.60 19.23 8.61
N ILE A 178 24.07 18.45 7.68
CA ILE A 178 24.79 17.84 6.57
C ILE A 178 24.40 18.48 5.23
N ASP A 179 25.19 18.27 4.19
CA ASP A 179 24.73 18.51 2.81
C ASP A 179 23.88 17.34 2.35
N LEU A 180 22.58 17.60 2.11
CA LEU A 180 21.59 16.56 1.80
C LEU A 180 21.94 15.78 0.51
N LEU A 181 22.58 16.42 -0.48
CA LEU A 181 22.89 15.80 -1.76
C LEU A 181 24.18 14.99 -1.72
N ILE A 182 25.22 15.53 -1.09
CA ILE A 182 26.52 14.84 -0.96
C ILE A 182 26.39 13.58 -0.10
N GLU A 183 25.56 13.64 0.93
CA GLU A 183 25.35 12.54 1.89
C GLU A 183 24.22 11.56 1.48
N SER A 184 23.64 11.74 0.30
CA SER A 184 22.60 10.84 -0.24
C SER A 184 23.06 10.17 -1.53
N ALA A 185 22.89 8.85 -1.61
CA ALA A 185 23.32 8.05 -2.76
C ALA A 185 22.33 8.01 -3.92
N VAL A 186 21.11 8.57 -3.74
CA VAL A 186 20.07 8.60 -4.77
C VAL A 186 20.57 9.31 -6.03
N ASN A 187 20.25 8.76 -7.21
CA ASN A 187 20.84 9.21 -8.48
C ASN A 187 20.03 10.31 -9.19
N PHE A 188 19.37 11.18 -8.41
CA PHE A 188 18.66 12.35 -8.93
C PHE A 188 19.57 13.55 -9.21
N TYR A 189 20.80 13.51 -8.71
CA TYR A 189 21.81 14.55 -8.83
C TYR A 189 23.14 13.93 -9.25
N ALA A 190 23.95 14.69 -9.98
CA ALA A 190 25.34 14.27 -10.17
C ALA A 190 26.08 14.30 -8.82
N PRO A 191 27.01 13.38 -8.55
CA PRO A 191 27.60 13.19 -7.22
C PRO A 191 28.39 14.40 -6.67
N ASP A 192 28.74 15.34 -7.54
CA ASP A 192 29.54 16.55 -7.23
C ASP A 192 28.66 17.79 -7.02
N ILE A 193 27.34 17.68 -7.04
CA ILE A 193 26.40 18.79 -6.85
C ILE A 193 26.06 18.91 -5.37
N THR A 194 26.31 20.11 -4.80
CA THR A 194 25.94 20.43 -3.43
C THR A 194 24.48 20.87 -3.30
N GLN A 195 23.91 20.80 -2.09
CA GLN A 195 22.60 21.32 -1.80
C GLN A 195 22.46 22.80 -2.16
N ASP A 196 23.43 23.63 -1.77
CA ASP A 196 23.44 25.10 -2.05
C ASP A 196 23.39 25.40 -3.55
N GLU A 197 24.15 24.65 -4.37
CA GLU A 197 24.12 24.81 -5.83
C GLU A 197 22.75 24.45 -6.43
N ALA A 198 22.15 23.36 -5.96
CA ALA A 198 20.83 22.92 -6.43
C ALA A 198 19.75 23.92 -6.00
N GLU A 199 19.77 24.42 -4.77
CA GLU A 199 18.84 25.45 -4.28
C GLU A 199 18.90 26.71 -5.12
N LYS A 200 20.12 27.20 -5.41
CA LYS A 200 20.34 28.38 -6.27
C LYS A 200 19.83 28.15 -7.70
N PHE A 201 20.07 26.95 -8.25
CA PHE A 201 19.60 26.59 -9.58
C PHE A 201 18.07 26.64 -9.68
N TYR A 202 17.34 26.06 -8.71
CA TYR A 202 15.88 26.06 -8.71
C TYR A 202 15.28 27.39 -8.28
N PHE A 203 15.91 28.12 -7.38
CA PHE A 203 15.50 29.48 -7.03
C PHE A 203 15.52 30.44 -8.22
N ALA A 204 16.43 30.23 -9.17
CA ALA A 204 16.52 31.04 -10.40
C ALA A 204 15.39 30.69 -11.41
N LYS A 205 14.72 29.55 -11.27
CA LYS A 205 13.56 29.16 -12.08
C LYS A 205 12.28 29.71 -11.42
N GLN A 206 12.02 31.00 -11.66
CA GLN A 206 10.79 31.62 -11.11
C GLN A 206 9.60 31.30 -11.99
N ASP A 207 8.49 30.94 -11.35
CA ASP A 207 7.21 30.73 -12.02
C ASP A 207 6.63 32.05 -12.52
N THR A 208 6.04 32.04 -13.69
CA THR A 208 5.32 33.19 -14.25
C THR A 208 4.01 33.45 -13.51
N ASP A 209 3.41 32.40 -12.92
CA ASP A 209 2.22 32.49 -12.07
C ASP A 209 2.48 31.80 -10.71
N PRO A 210 2.74 32.56 -9.64
CA PRO A 210 2.98 32.00 -8.31
C PRO A 210 1.77 31.25 -7.71
N LYS A 211 0.55 31.40 -8.27
CA LYS A 211 -0.64 30.67 -7.82
C LYS A 211 -0.72 29.28 -8.45
N ARG A 212 -0.03 29.06 -9.57
CA ARG A 212 0.05 27.79 -10.28
C ARG A 212 1.51 27.41 -10.53
N PRO A 213 2.27 27.13 -9.45
CA PRO A 213 3.69 26.83 -9.57
C PRO A 213 3.93 25.55 -10.37
N VAL A 214 4.94 25.59 -11.24
CA VAL A 214 5.39 24.43 -12.00
C VAL A 214 6.25 23.53 -11.08
N SER A 215 6.05 22.23 -11.13
CA SER A 215 6.85 21.26 -10.35
C SER A 215 8.25 21.08 -10.96
N HIS A 216 9.07 22.14 -10.97
CA HIS A 216 10.42 22.13 -11.54
C HIS A 216 11.26 20.98 -10.98
N GLY A 217 11.93 20.24 -11.87
CA GLY A 217 12.78 19.11 -11.49
C GLY A 217 12.07 17.75 -11.41
N LEU A 218 10.74 17.70 -11.44
CA LEU A 218 9.95 16.49 -11.21
C LEU A 218 10.42 15.30 -12.07
N ASN A 219 10.70 15.54 -13.34
CA ASN A 219 11.05 14.51 -14.33
C ASN A 219 12.46 14.73 -14.90
N SER A 220 13.42 15.05 -14.05
CA SER A 220 14.78 15.30 -14.51
C SER A 220 15.83 14.86 -13.48
N ARG A 221 17.06 14.69 -13.95
CA ARG A 221 18.27 14.60 -13.12
C ARG A 221 19.05 15.89 -13.26
N LEU A 222 19.48 16.47 -12.14
CA LEU A 222 20.38 17.62 -12.19
C LEU A 222 21.82 17.14 -12.40
N SER A 223 22.44 17.67 -13.44
CA SER A 223 23.79 17.27 -13.86
C SER A 223 24.66 18.50 -14.14
N ARG A 224 25.97 18.29 -14.25
CA ARG A 224 26.96 19.32 -14.57
C ARG A 224 27.55 19.01 -15.94
N ASN A 225 27.64 20.00 -16.81
CA ASN A 225 28.30 19.89 -18.11
C ASN A 225 29.83 20.15 -17.99
N GLU A 226 30.54 19.94 -19.07
CA GLU A 226 32.02 20.07 -19.10
C GLU A 226 32.54 21.46 -18.74
N ASN A 227 31.73 22.51 -18.91
CA ASN A 227 32.12 23.87 -18.53
C ASN A 227 31.75 24.24 -17.08
N GLY A 228 31.22 23.26 -16.31
CA GLY A 228 30.86 23.43 -14.90
C GLY A 228 29.44 23.94 -14.65
N SER A 229 28.66 24.29 -15.69
CA SER A 229 27.28 24.78 -15.51
C SER A 229 26.30 23.62 -15.22
N LEU A 230 25.34 23.87 -14.33
CA LEU A 230 24.27 22.92 -14.04
C LEU A 230 23.23 22.93 -15.14
N PHE A 231 22.66 21.75 -15.43
CA PHE A 231 21.57 21.59 -16.36
C PHE A 231 20.71 20.37 -15.97
N GLU A 232 19.47 20.32 -16.44
CA GLU A 232 18.56 19.17 -16.24
C GLU A 232 18.67 18.19 -17.42
N GLU A 233 18.98 16.94 -17.08
CA GLU A 233 18.78 15.80 -17.98
C GLU A 233 17.31 15.38 -17.90
N VAL A 234 16.47 15.97 -18.75
CA VAL A 234 15.02 15.71 -18.75
C VAL A 234 14.71 14.27 -19.17
N TYR A 235 13.77 13.64 -18.48
CA TYR A 235 13.28 12.30 -18.80
C TYR A 235 12.25 12.40 -19.91
N SER A 236 12.65 12.11 -21.15
CA SER A 236 11.82 12.24 -22.33
C SER A 236 12.30 11.31 -23.45
N LEU A 237 11.52 11.23 -24.54
CA LEU A 237 11.85 10.43 -25.72
C LEU A 237 13.23 10.77 -26.32
N ASN A 238 13.65 12.03 -26.24
CA ASN A 238 14.95 12.50 -26.75
C ASN A 238 15.93 12.85 -25.63
N GLY A 239 15.59 12.58 -24.38
CA GLY A 239 16.42 12.85 -23.21
C GLY A 239 16.94 11.59 -22.53
N ARG A 240 17.06 11.66 -21.21
CA ARG A 240 17.42 10.50 -20.39
C ARG A 240 16.32 9.44 -20.42
N TYR A 241 16.67 8.18 -20.38
CA TYR A 241 15.78 7.01 -20.42
C TYR A 241 14.99 6.87 -21.74
N SER A 242 15.51 7.42 -22.85
CA SER A 242 14.81 7.42 -24.14
C SER A 242 14.35 6.05 -24.62
N LYS A 243 15.07 4.96 -24.28
CA LYS A 243 14.72 3.60 -24.70
C LYS A 243 13.51 3.07 -23.95
N SER A 244 13.48 3.23 -22.63
CA SER A 244 12.35 2.87 -21.78
C SER A 244 11.13 3.71 -22.14
N ILE A 245 11.30 5.03 -22.25
CA ILE A 245 10.23 5.96 -22.60
C ILE A 245 9.63 5.66 -23.97
N LYS A 246 10.42 5.26 -24.96
CA LYS A 246 9.91 4.82 -26.26
C LYS A 246 8.97 3.62 -26.14
N GLN A 247 9.27 2.66 -25.26
CA GLN A 247 8.38 1.51 -25.04
C GLN A 247 7.13 1.89 -24.26
N ILE A 248 7.26 2.78 -23.26
CA ILE A 248 6.13 3.34 -22.53
C ILE A 248 5.15 3.99 -23.53
N ILE A 249 5.63 4.92 -24.36
CA ILE A 249 4.82 5.61 -25.38
C ILE A 249 4.12 4.60 -26.29
N LYS A 250 4.83 3.60 -26.81
CA LYS A 250 4.26 2.56 -27.67
C LYS A 250 3.06 1.86 -27.03
N HIS A 251 3.15 1.54 -25.76
CA HIS A 251 2.06 0.88 -25.04
C HIS A 251 0.93 1.84 -24.70
N LEU A 252 1.22 3.10 -24.34
CA LEU A 252 0.21 4.14 -24.13
C LEU A 252 -0.56 4.47 -25.42
N GLU A 253 0.12 4.51 -26.58
CA GLU A 253 -0.55 4.66 -27.89
C GLU A 253 -1.51 3.50 -28.20
N ASN A 254 -1.17 2.28 -27.81
CA ASN A 254 -2.05 1.13 -27.96
C ASN A 254 -3.20 1.16 -26.94
N ALA A 255 -2.96 1.59 -25.70
CA ALA A 255 -3.98 1.81 -24.69
C ALA A 255 -5.00 2.86 -25.18
N LYS A 256 -4.52 3.99 -25.73
CA LYS A 256 -5.37 5.06 -26.27
C LYS A 256 -6.37 4.55 -27.33
N LYS A 257 -5.96 3.62 -28.21
CA LYS A 257 -6.85 3.04 -29.25
C LYS A 257 -8.01 2.20 -28.68
N VAL A 258 -7.87 1.72 -27.47
CA VAL A 258 -8.85 0.85 -26.81
C VAL A 258 -9.39 1.45 -25.51
N SER A 259 -9.17 2.75 -25.27
CA SER A 259 -9.75 3.49 -24.15
C SER A 259 -11.28 3.34 -24.10
N GLU A 260 -11.86 3.50 -22.94
CA GLU A 260 -13.29 3.28 -22.72
C GLU A 260 -14.12 4.48 -23.17
N ASN A 261 -13.54 5.69 -23.08
CA ASN A 261 -14.22 6.94 -23.38
C ASN A 261 -13.25 8.04 -23.86
N ASN A 262 -13.81 9.13 -24.39
CA ASN A 262 -13.05 10.24 -24.96
C ASN A 262 -12.21 11.00 -23.89
N SER A 263 -12.64 11.02 -22.64
CA SER A 263 -11.88 11.68 -21.57
C SER A 263 -10.60 10.94 -21.27
N GLN A 264 -10.65 9.61 -21.18
CA GLN A 264 -9.45 8.77 -21.04
C GLN A 264 -8.54 8.90 -22.27
N GLU A 265 -9.10 8.92 -23.49
CA GLU A 265 -8.32 9.10 -24.73
C GLU A 265 -7.53 10.41 -24.69
N LYS A 266 -8.17 11.51 -24.29
CA LYS A 266 -7.54 12.84 -24.18
C LYS A 266 -6.45 12.87 -23.10
N ALA A 267 -6.70 12.30 -21.93
CA ALA A 267 -5.70 12.21 -20.87
C ALA A 267 -4.47 11.41 -21.33
N LEU A 268 -4.67 10.26 -22.00
CA LEU A 268 -3.57 9.46 -22.56
C LEU A 268 -2.79 10.22 -23.64
N GLU A 269 -3.45 11.00 -24.47
CA GLU A 269 -2.79 11.82 -25.48
C GLU A 269 -1.84 12.84 -24.85
N LEU A 270 -2.28 13.55 -23.80
CA LEU A 270 -1.45 14.50 -23.05
C LEU A 270 -0.28 13.80 -22.34
N LEU A 271 -0.52 12.63 -21.75
CA LEU A 271 0.53 11.83 -21.13
C LEU A 271 1.58 11.38 -22.16
N ILE A 272 1.17 10.97 -23.35
CA ILE A 272 2.08 10.62 -24.46
C ILE A 272 2.92 11.83 -24.86
N GLN A 273 2.29 13.00 -25.04
CA GLN A 273 3.00 14.25 -25.36
C GLN A 273 3.99 14.65 -24.28
N TYR A 274 3.61 14.50 -23.01
CA TYR A 274 4.50 14.70 -21.88
C TYR A 274 5.75 13.79 -21.95
N TYR A 275 5.59 12.49 -22.17
CA TYR A 275 6.73 11.60 -22.35
C TYR A 275 7.57 11.89 -23.60
N GLN A 276 6.97 12.42 -24.65
CA GLN A 276 7.70 12.81 -25.85
C GLN A 276 8.61 14.01 -25.59
N THR A 277 8.13 15.00 -24.86
CA THR A 277 8.78 16.31 -24.69
C THR A 277 9.48 16.49 -23.35
N GLY A 278 8.93 15.92 -22.29
CA GLY A 278 9.31 16.18 -20.89
C GLY A 278 8.75 17.50 -20.34
N ASP A 279 7.78 18.11 -21.04
CA ASP A 279 7.19 19.40 -20.69
C ASP A 279 6.25 19.29 -19.50
N LEU A 280 6.53 20.01 -18.40
CA LEU A 280 5.76 19.99 -17.17
C LEU A 280 4.40 20.70 -17.31
N ASP A 281 4.22 21.61 -18.24
CA ASP A 281 2.90 22.19 -18.52
C ASP A 281 1.96 21.13 -19.12
N LEU A 282 2.48 20.21 -19.94
CA LEU A 282 1.72 19.06 -20.44
C LEU A 282 1.41 18.06 -19.33
N TRP A 283 2.29 17.89 -18.35
CA TRP A 283 2.04 17.10 -17.15
C TRP A 283 0.87 17.65 -16.33
N ASP A 284 0.83 18.96 -16.13
CA ASP A 284 -0.26 19.60 -15.40
C ASP A 284 -1.59 19.49 -16.18
N GLN A 285 -1.57 19.71 -17.50
CA GLN A 285 -2.74 19.51 -18.36
C GLN A 285 -3.22 18.06 -18.34
N TYR A 286 -2.31 17.07 -18.37
CA TYR A 286 -2.64 15.68 -18.20
C TYR A 286 -3.35 15.42 -16.87
N ASN A 287 -2.78 15.92 -15.75
CA ASN A 287 -3.37 15.74 -14.44
C ASN A 287 -4.79 16.33 -14.34
N ILE A 288 -5.01 17.51 -14.93
CA ILE A 288 -6.34 18.14 -14.97
C ILE A 288 -7.35 17.27 -15.74
N GLU A 289 -6.99 16.77 -16.90
CA GLU A 289 -7.89 15.92 -17.69
C GLU A 289 -8.07 14.53 -17.07
N TRP A 290 -7.02 13.97 -16.45
CA TRP A 290 -7.09 12.72 -15.70
C TRP A 290 -8.04 12.81 -14.50
N VAL A 291 -7.98 13.90 -13.71
CA VAL A 291 -8.92 14.13 -12.60
C VAL A 291 -10.36 14.18 -13.08
N LYS A 292 -10.62 14.83 -14.22
CA LYS A 292 -11.96 14.93 -14.80
C LYS A 292 -12.47 13.59 -15.37
N SER A 293 -11.57 12.68 -15.70
CA SER A 293 -11.91 11.38 -16.27
C SER A 293 -12.36 10.41 -15.17
N THR A 294 -13.62 10.56 -14.74
CA THR A 294 -14.22 9.77 -13.64
C THR A 294 -15.03 8.58 -14.12
N GLU A 295 -15.35 8.51 -15.40
CA GLU A 295 -16.09 7.43 -16.04
C GLU A 295 -15.14 6.35 -16.56
N GLY A 296 -15.60 5.11 -16.53
CA GLY A 296 -14.83 3.94 -16.93
C GLY A 296 -14.56 3.01 -15.74
N ASP A 297 -14.32 1.74 -16.06
CA ASP A 297 -14.06 0.68 -15.08
C ASP A 297 -12.56 0.42 -14.90
N VAL A 298 -11.71 0.93 -15.80
CA VAL A 298 -10.25 0.86 -15.74
C VAL A 298 -9.67 2.25 -15.61
N ASP A 299 -8.82 2.47 -14.62
CA ASP A 299 -8.07 3.72 -14.42
C ASP A 299 -6.58 3.40 -14.20
N TYR A 300 -5.74 4.43 -14.13
CA TYR A 300 -4.31 4.21 -14.01
C TYR A 300 -3.59 5.40 -13.39
N ILE A 301 -2.47 5.12 -12.76
CA ILE A 301 -1.42 6.07 -12.43
C ILE A 301 -0.22 5.71 -13.29
N ASN A 302 0.41 6.68 -13.92
CA ASN A 302 1.62 6.47 -14.70
C ASN A 302 2.39 7.79 -14.86
N GLY A 303 3.58 7.87 -14.29
CA GLY A 303 4.39 9.07 -14.37
C GLY A 303 5.51 9.14 -13.35
N PHE A 304 6.03 10.34 -13.18
CA PHE A 304 6.95 10.70 -12.10
C PHE A 304 6.12 11.41 -11.02
N VAL A 305 5.87 10.74 -9.88
CA VAL A 305 4.75 11.11 -8.98
C VAL A 305 5.25 11.52 -7.61
N GLU A 306 5.73 10.57 -6.82
CA GLU A 306 6.06 10.80 -5.42
C GLU A 306 7.50 11.27 -5.24
N VAL A 307 7.67 12.29 -4.39
CA VAL A 307 8.97 12.96 -4.21
C VAL A 307 9.73 12.51 -2.95
N TYR A 308 9.25 11.48 -2.27
CA TYR A 308 9.85 11.01 -1.00
C TYR A 308 11.27 10.48 -1.14
N ASN A 309 11.65 10.02 -2.33
CA ASN A 309 13.00 9.51 -2.60
C ASN A 309 13.99 10.62 -2.94
N ASP A 310 13.57 11.88 -3.11
CA ASP A 310 14.45 13.02 -3.27
C ASP A 310 14.70 13.72 -1.90
N PRO A 311 15.92 13.85 -1.42
CA PRO A 311 16.21 14.54 -0.17
C PRO A 311 15.74 16.00 -0.15
N MET A 312 15.65 16.66 -1.33
CA MET A 312 15.14 18.02 -1.48
C MET A 312 13.67 18.12 -1.89
N GLY A 313 13.02 17.00 -2.27
CA GLY A 313 11.62 16.96 -2.61
C GLY A 313 11.22 17.55 -3.97
N TYR A 314 12.15 17.67 -4.92
CA TYR A 314 11.85 18.15 -6.28
C TYR A 314 11.51 17.02 -7.27
N ARG A 315 12.16 15.85 -7.17
CA ARG A 315 12.11 14.79 -8.16
C ARG A 315 11.12 13.73 -7.84
N GLY A 316 10.25 13.44 -8.81
CA GLY A 316 9.31 12.35 -8.73
C GLY A 316 9.95 10.99 -9.04
N SER A 317 9.63 9.99 -8.25
CA SER A 317 9.89 8.59 -8.56
C SER A 317 8.97 8.14 -9.69
N TYR A 318 9.48 7.27 -10.58
CA TYR A 318 8.64 6.59 -11.56
C TYR A 318 7.69 5.62 -10.86
N GLU A 319 6.39 5.80 -11.10
CA GLU A 319 5.35 5.03 -10.45
C GLU A 319 4.21 4.71 -11.40
N THR A 320 3.70 3.48 -11.32
CA THR A 320 2.51 3.08 -12.08
C THR A 320 1.65 2.09 -11.31
N ILE A 321 0.33 2.32 -11.37
CA ILE A 321 -0.68 1.42 -10.82
C ILE A 321 -1.82 1.32 -11.82
N VAL A 322 -2.15 0.12 -12.27
CA VAL A 322 -3.37 -0.14 -13.06
C VAL A 322 -4.48 -0.53 -12.12
N GLN A 323 -5.59 0.18 -12.20
CA GLN A 323 -6.72 0.09 -11.29
C GLN A 323 -7.97 -0.38 -12.04
N ILE A 324 -8.70 -1.31 -11.42
CA ILE A 324 -10.00 -1.76 -11.91
C ILE A 324 -11.02 -1.41 -10.84
N LYS A 325 -12.17 -0.89 -11.24
CA LYS A 325 -13.30 -0.65 -10.34
C LYS A 325 -13.63 -1.94 -9.58
N ASP A 326 -13.65 -1.86 -8.26
CA ASP A 326 -14.25 -2.91 -7.44
C ASP A 326 -15.78 -2.79 -7.58
N PHE A 327 -16.39 -3.67 -8.38
CA PHE A 327 -17.82 -3.61 -8.65
C PHE A 327 -18.64 -3.87 -7.40
N ASP A 328 -18.24 -4.84 -6.58
CA ASP A 328 -18.96 -5.19 -5.35
C ASP A 328 -18.88 -4.06 -4.31
N ALA A 329 -17.71 -3.43 -4.15
CA ALA A 329 -17.54 -2.28 -3.27
C ALA A 329 -18.29 -1.06 -3.82
N SER A 330 -18.25 -0.81 -5.12
CA SER A 330 -18.98 0.29 -5.76
C SER A 330 -20.49 0.18 -5.56
N ASP A 331 -21.04 -1.03 -5.68
CA ASP A 331 -22.48 -1.27 -5.44
C ASP A 331 -22.82 -1.01 -3.96
N ARG A 332 -21.98 -1.45 -3.02
CA ARG A 332 -22.16 -1.14 -1.58
C ARG A 332 -22.11 0.37 -1.31
N MET A 333 -21.11 1.05 -1.89
CA MET A 333 -20.96 2.52 -1.74
C MET A 333 -22.15 3.27 -2.32
N ALA A 334 -22.70 2.84 -3.46
CA ALA A 334 -23.90 3.44 -4.06
C ALA A 334 -25.10 3.32 -3.12
N VAL A 335 -25.33 2.13 -2.53
CA VAL A 335 -26.43 1.92 -1.57
C VAL A 335 -26.27 2.83 -0.35
N VAL A 336 -25.04 3.01 0.18
CA VAL A 336 -24.79 3.95 1.30
C VAL A 336 -25.04 5.40 0.86
N ALA A 337 -24.54 5.79 -0.30
CA ALA A 337 -24.70 7.14 -0.85
C ALA A 337 -26.16 7.52 -1.10
N ASP A 338 -26.96 6.60 -1.60
CA ASP A 338 -28.40 6.78 -1.81
C ASP A 338 -29.17 7.01 -0.49
N ASN A 339 -28.60 6.58 0.63
CA ASN A 339 -29.17 6.75 1.96
C ASN A 339 -28.44 7.78 2.82
N VAL A 340 -27.48 8.55 2.28
CA VAL A 340 -26.63 9.47 3.06
C VAL A 340 -27.43 10.50 3.86
N GLN A 341 -28.53 11.03 3.29
CA GLN A 341 -29.40 11.98 4.00
C GLN A 341 -30.12 11.31 5.18
N TRP A 342 -30.56 10.06 5.01
CA TRP A 342 -31.16 9.32 6.12
C TRP A 342 -30.18 9.17 7.29
N PHE A 343 -28.90 8.85 7.00
CA PHE A 343 -27.88 8.75 8.05
C PHE A 343 -27.62 10.08 8.73
N GLU A 344 -27.57 11.19 8.00
CA GLU A 344 -27.43 12.53 8.58
C GLU A 344 -28.62 12.87 9.50
N ASP A 345 -29.83 12.67 9.02
CA ASP A 345 -31.07 13.01 9.78
C ASP A 345 -31.20 12.17 11.07
N ASN A 346 -30.71 10.91 11.06
CA ASN A 346 -30.75 10.00 12.20
C ASN A 346 -29.43 9.95 13.01
N SER A 347 -28.46 10.81 12.67
CA SER A 347 -27.22 10.93 13.45
C SER A 347 -27.50 11.47 14.86
N PRO A 348 -26.78 11.01 15.90
CA PRO A 348 -26.97 11.46 17.27
C PRO A 348 -26.39 12.85 17.56
N ILE A 349 -25.92 13.58 16.55
CA ILE A 349 -25.40 14.94 16.69
C ILE A 349 -26.52 15.96 16.91
N ASP A 350 -26.17 17.13 17.42
CA ASP A 350 -27.15 18.18 17.65
C ASP A 350 -27.75 18.70 16.32
N GLU A 351 -29.06 18.99 16.31
CA GLU A 351 -29.79 19.42 15.12
C GLU A 351 -29.15 20.61 14.40
N ASN A 352 -28.57 21.55 15.17
CA ASN A 352 -27.91 22.75 14.64
C ASN A 352 -26.62 22.37 13.82
N HIS A 353 -26.09 21.20 14.04
CA HIS A 353 -24.86 20.73 13.41
C HIS A 353 -25.12 19.75 12.25
N LYS A 354 -26.41 19.39 12.01
CA LYS A 354 -26.78 18.56 10.84
C LYS A 354 -26.86 19.42 9.59
N LYS A 355 -26.51 18.82 8.46
CA LYS A 355 -26.68 19.40 7.13
C LYS A 355 -28.12 19.24 6.66
N ASP A 356 -28.68 20.29 6.09
CA ASP A 356 -30.02 20.25 5.49
C ASP A 356 -30.05 19.40 4.21
N SER A 357 -28.90 19.29 3.53
CA SER A 357 -28.70 18.43 2.35
C SER A 357 -27.27 17.95 2.33
N VAL A 358 -27.09 16.64 2.30
CA VAL A 358 -25.77 15.98 2.20
C VAL A 358 -25.54 15.57 0.77
N VAL A 359 -24.41 16.00 0.21
CA VAL A 359 -23.88 15.46 -1.05
C VAL A 359 -22.83 14.43 -0.66
N GLY A 360 -23.03 13.18 -1.07
CA GLY A 360 -22.09 12.10 -0.79
C GLY A 360 -20.71 12.39 -1.34
N VAL A 361 -19.68 11.99 -0.60
CA VAL A 361 -18.29 12.07 -1.06
C VAL A 361 -18.07 10.97 -2.12
N SER A 362 -17.46 11.33 -3.24
CA SER A 362 -17.05 10.37 -4.25
C SER A 362 -15.75 9.69 -3.79
N TYR A 363 -15.88 8.60 -3.07
CA TYR A 363 -14.78 7.71 -2.70
C TYR A 363 -14.82 6.43 -3.55
N LYS A 364 -13.68 6.02 -4.08
CA LYS A 364 -13.60 4.81 -4.92
C LYS A 364 -12.72 3.76 -4.26
N ILE A 365 -13.24 2.55 -4.14
CA ILE A 365 -12.44 1.36 -3.90
C ILE A 365 -12.14 0.73 -5.26
N VAL A 366 -10.87 0.42 -5.48
CA VAL A 366 -10.39 -0.18 -6.72
C VAL A 366 -9.56 -1.43 -6.42
N GLU A 367 -9.47 -2.31 -7.40
CA GLU A 367 -8.56 -3.45 -7.40
C GLU A 367 -7.31 -3.09 -8.21
N VAL A 368 -6.15 -3.26 -7.63
CA VAL A 368 -4.89 -3.21 -8.36
C VAL A 368 -4.80 -4.40 -9.30
N ALA A 369 -4.52 -4.17 -10.56
CA ALA A 369 -4.32 -5.22 -11.55
C ALA A 369 -2.86 -5.39 -11.96
N GLY A 370 -2.02 -4.39 -11.71
CA GLY A 370 -0.58 -4.43 -11.92
C GLY A 370 0.09 -3.14 -11.50
N GLU A 371 1.35 -3.25 -11.11
CA GLU A 371 2.16 -2.16 -10.57
C GLU A 371 3.58 -2.20 -11.09
N ALA A 372 4.23 -1.04 -11.12
CA ALA A 372 5.66 -0.95 -11.39
C ALA A 372 6.25 0.34 -10.81
N GLY A 373 7.58 0.40 -10.70
CA GLY A 373 8.29 1.55 -10.15
C GLY A 373 8.20 1.60 -8.63
N ASP A 374 7.95 2.77 -8.07
CA ASP A 374 7.95 3.00 -6.61
C ASP A 374 6.84 2.25 -5.88
N SER A 375 5.70 2.03 -6.54
CA SER A 375 4.59 1.27 -5.97
C SER A 375 4.81 -0.25 -5.91
N SER A 376 5.87 -0.79 -6.50
CA SER A 376 6.10 -2.25 -6.58
C SER A 376 7.54 -2.62 -6.23
N PRO A 377 7.76 -3.69 -5.48
CA PRO A 377 6.82 -4.63 -4.82
C PRO A 377 6.16 -4.12 -3.54
N SER A 378 6.62 -2.99 -2.96
CA SER A 378 6.04 -2.43 -1.73
C SER A 378 4.86 -1.51 -2.08
N THR A 379 3.68 -2.09 -2.13
CA THR A 379 2.44 -1.45 -2.58
C THR A 379 1.83 -0.53 -1.52
N PRO A 380 1.39 0.70 -1.86
CA PRO A 380 0.56 1.51 -0.97
C PRO A 380 -0.82 0.88 -0.75
N ILE A 381 -1.53 1.30 0.29
CA ILE A 381 -2.93 0.87 0.54
C ILE A 381 -3.96 1.83 -0.05
N GLY A 382 -3.52 3.02 -0.42
CA GLY A 382 -4.36 4.04 -1.04
C GLY A 382 -3.52 5.15 -1.65
N VAL A 383 -4.11 5.93 -2.53
CA VAL A 383 -3.47 7.06 -3.21
C VAL A 383 -4.43 8.23 -3.34
N ASN A 384 -3.89 9.44 -3.29
CA ASN A 384 -4.63 10.67 -3.47
C ASN A 384 -3.84 11.64 -4.38
N LEU A 385 -4.20 11.72 -5.63
CA LEU A 385 -3.46 12.43 -6.68
C LEU A 385 -4.35 13.42 -7.46
N PRO A 386 -3.75 14.43 -8.11
CA PRO A 386 -2.33 14.76 -8.24
C PRO A 386 -1.74 15.43 -6.99
N ASN A 387 -0.40 15.51 -6.90
CA ASN A 387 0.29 16.16 -5.80
C ASN A 387 0.32 17.69 -5.90
N ALA A 388 0.05 18.27 -7.08
CA ALA A 388 0.00 19.71 -7.29
C ALA A 388 -1.19 20.35 -6.55
N ASN A 389 -0.91 21.13 -5.48
CA ASN A 389 -1.92 21.74 -4.63
C ASN A 389 -2.91 22.64 -5.38
N TRP A 390 -2.43 23.40 -6.37
CA TRP A 390 -3.28 24.26 -7.14
C TRP A 390 -4.26 23.49 -8.04
N ILE A 391 -3.85 22.34 -8.60
CA ILE A 391 -4.74 21.47 -9.37
C ILE A 391 -5.82 20.88 -8.45
N ARG A 392 -5.43 20.42 -7.26
CA ARG A 392 -6.39 19.95 -6.26
C ARG A 392 -7.42 21.02 -5.89
N ALA A 393 -6.98 22.26 -5.70
CA ALA A 393 -7.84 23.34 -5.30
C ALA A 393 -8.82 23.77 -6.41
N GLU A 394 -8.36 23.78 -7.68
CA GLU A 394 -9.15 24.30 -8.81
C GLU A 394 -9.94 23.21 -9.56
N HIS A 395 -9.43 21.97 -9.58
CA HIS A 395 -9.94 20.87 -10.41
C HIS A 395 -10.30 19.61 -9.61
N GLY A 396 -9.89 19.53 -8.34
CA GLY A 396 -10.11 18.37 -7.47
C GLY A 396 -8.97 17.34 -7.52
N SER A 397 -9.23 16.18 -6.93
CA SER A 397 -8.29 15.04 -6.88
C SER A 397 -9.05 13.72 -6.99
N LYS A 398 -8.33 12.65 -7.34
CA LYS A 398 -8.83 11.29 -7.21
C LYS A 398 -8.23 10.67 -5.95
N SER A 399 -9.09 10.28 -5.02
CA SER A 399 -8.75 9.50 -3.83
C SER A 399 -9.30 8.09 -3.99
N VAL A 400 -8.44 7.10 -3.86
CA VAL A 400 -8.83 5.69 -4.01
C VAL A 400 -8.16 4.83 -2.94
N SER A 401 -8.91 3.84 -2.41
CA SER A 401 -8.38 2.72 -1.64
C SER A 401 -8.13 1.52 -2.54
N LEU A 402 -7.04 0.82 -2.28
CA LEU A 402 -6.64 -0.38 -3.04
C LEU A 402 -7.17 -1.62 -2.32
N GLY A 403 -8.45 -1.92 -2.52
CA GLY A 403 -9.22 -2.88 -1.72
C GLY A 403 -8.64 -4.30 -1.74
N ASN A 404 -8.20 -4.79 -2.89
CA ASN A 404 -7.61 -6.12 -2.98
C ASN A 404 -6.21 -6.22 -2.33
N ILE A 405 -5.51 -5.11 -2.18
CA ILE A 405 -4.25 -5.03 -1.42
C ILE A 405 -4.56 -5.13 0.08
N GLU A 406 -5.58 -4.40 0.55
CA GLU A 406 -6.05 -4.51 1.93
C GLU A 406 -6.54 -5.92 2.25
N ASP A 407 -7.33 -6.53 1.37
CA ASP A 407 -7.79 -7.93 1.48
C ASP A 407 -6.60 -8.90 1.56
N ALA A 408 -5.56 -8.71 0.76
CA ALA A 408 -4.36 -9.54 0.79
C ALA A 408 -3.58 -9.39 2.10
N TYR A 409 -3.44 -8.19 2.62
CA TYR A 409 -2.87 -7.97 3.96
C TYR A 409 -3.71 -8.64 5.04
N HIS A 410 -5.02 -8.49 5.02
CA HIS A 410 -5.91 -9.12 5.98
C HIS A 410 -5.77 -10.65 5.96
N ASN A 411 -5.89 -11.26 4.80
CA ASN A 411 -5.84 -12.73 4.63
C ASN A 411 -4.46 -13.32 4.90
N SER A 412 -3.38 -12.54 4.72
CA SER A 412 -2.00 -12.96 5.02
C SER A 412 -1.57 -12.68 6.45
N SER A 413 -2.21 -11.74 7.16
CA SER A 413 -1.81 -11.27 8.50
C SER A 413 -2.01 -12.30 9.60
N GLY A 414 -2.61 -13.38 9.24
CA GLY A 414 -2.47 -14.61 9.96
C GLY A 414 -3.41 -14.80 11.13
N LYS A 415 -4.05 -15.92 11.09
CA LYS A 415 -4.72 -16.60 12.20
C LYS A 415 -3.95 -16.53 13.54
N GLY A 416 -2.65 -16.16 13.50
CA GLY A 416 -1.79 -16.02 14.68
C GLY A 416 -2.17 -14.86 15.60
N LEU A 417 -2.31 -13.63 15.07
CA LEU A 417 -2.75 -12.46 15.86
C LEU A 417 -4.16 -12.65 16.38
N LEU A 418 -5.06 -13.05 15.48
CA LEU A 418 -6.45 -13.30 15.86
C LEU A 418 -6.53 -14.36 16.98
N LYS A 419 -5.82 -15.48 16.84
CA LYS A 419 -5.77 -16.53 17.86
C LYS A 419 -5.16 -16.04 19.17
N GLU A 420 -4.11 -15.22 19.12
CA GLU A 420 -3.42 -14.75 20.32
C GLU A 420 -4.20 -13.69 21.08
N PHE A 421 -4.90 -12.80 20.38
CA PHE A 421 -5.57 -11.63 20.96
C PHE A 421 -7.09 -11.74 21.07
N SER A 422 -7.72 -12.82 20.55
CA SER A 422 -9.14 -13.09 20.82
C SER A 422 -9.33 -13.60 22.26
N TYR A 423 -10.32 -13.03 22.93
CA TYR A 423 -10.65 -13.40 24.32
C TYR A 423 -11.16 -14.85 24.43
N SER A 424 -11.99 -15.30 23.49
CA SER A 424 -12.58 -16.64 23.49
C SER A 424 -12.64 -17.20 22.07
N GLU A 425 -12.91 -18.51 21.97
CA GLU A 425 -13.14 -19.15 20.67
C GLU A 425 -14.36 -18.58 19.95
N GLU A 426 -15.39 -18.13 20.67
CA GLU A 426 -16.56 -17.45 20.10
C GLU A 426 -16.15 -16.16 19.38
N HIS A 427 -15.37 -15.27 20.03
CA HIS A 427 -14.87 -14.03 19.44
C HIS A 427 -14.02 -14.32 18.21
N LYS A 428 -13.17 -15.35 18.28
CA LYS A 428 -12.34 -15.75 17.15
C LYS A 428 -13.17 -16.21 15.97
N LEU A 429 -14.15 -17.10 16.19
CA LEU A 429 -15.03 -17.59 15.12
C LEU A 429 -15.91 -16.47 14.53
N ARG A 430 -16.37 -15.53 15.36
CA ARG A 430 -17.09 -14.34 14.89
C ARG A 430 -16.20 -13.49 13.98
N ALA A 431 -14.98 -13.21 14.39
CA ALA A 431 -14.02 -12.44 13.60
C ALA A 431 -13.66 -13.17 12.28
N GLU A 432 -13.41 -14.48 12.31
CA GLU A 432 -13.13 -15.28 11.11
C GLU A 432 -14.30 -15.28 10.12
N LYS A 433 -15.54 -15.28 10.59
CA LYS A 433 -16.73 -15.38 9.75
C LYS A 433 -17.27 -14.04 9.27
N TYR A 434 -17.17 -13.00 10.09
CA TYR A 434 -17.87 -11.74 9.88
C TYR A 434 -16.95 -10.52 9.86
N GLY A 435 -15.67 -10.66 10.26
CA GLY A 435 -14.74 -9.55 10.39
C GLY A 435 -14.51 -8.80 9.07
N GLU A 436 -14.37 -9.53 7.97
CA GLU A 436 -14.18 -8.91 6.65
C GLU A 436 -15.38 -8.03 6.24
N ILE A 437 -16.60 -8.54 6.36
CA ILE A 437 -17.79 -7.74 6.01
C ILE A 437 -18.00 -6.60 7.00
N GLY A 438 -17.68 -6.77 8.28
CA GLY A 438 -17.71 -5.71 9.29
C GLY A 438 -16.79 -4.56 8.91
N SER A 439 -15.54 -4.86 8.59
CA SER A 439 -14.55 -3.87 8.16
C SER A 439 -14.95 -3.15 6.87
N LYS A 440 -15.44 -3.88 5.85
CA LYS A 440 -15.94 -3.28 4.59
C LYS A 440 -17.13 -2.34 4.80
N MET A 441 -18.02 -2.66 5.74
CA MET A 441 -19.15 -1.78 6.09
C MET A 441 -18.69 -0.57 6.90
N HIS A 442 -17.75 -0.75 7.82
CA HIS A 442 -17.12 0.36 8.54
C HIS A 442 -16.51 1.36 7.55
N THR A 443 -15.66 0.89 6.63
CA THR A 443 -15.04 1.74 5.60
C THR A 443 -16.10 2.46 4.77
N ALA A 444 -17.14 1.77 4.31
CA ALA A 444 -18.21 2.40 3.52
C ALA A 444 -18.92 3.54 4.27
N LEU A 445 -19.27 3.32 5.53
CA LEU A 445 -19.91 4.33 6.36
C LEU A 445 -18.98 5.47 6.75
N HIS A 446 -17.71 5.18 7.06
CA HIS A 446 -16.67 6.15 7.37
C HIS A 446 -16.46 7.13 6.20
N GLU A 447 -16.25 6.60 5.00
CA GLU A 447 -15.90 7.41 3.82
C GLU A 447 -17.11 8.15 3.25
N VAL A 448 -18.24 7.46 3.05
CA VAL A 448 -19.39 8.03 2.35
C VAL A 448 -20.27 8.90 3.26
N VAL A 449 -20.46 8.49 4.51
CA VAL A 449 -21.28 9.22 5.48
C VAL A 449 -20.41 10.02 6.43
N GLY A 450 -19.38 9.41 6.99
CA GLY A 450 -18.51 10.02 7.98
C GLY A 450 -17.99 11.38 7.52
N HIS A 451 -17.19 11.41 6.46
CA HIS A 451 -16.63 12.65 5.95
C HIS A 451 -17.66 13.61 5.31
N ALA A 452 -18.82 13.11 4.91
CA ALA A 452 -19.87 13.93 4.31
C ALA A 452 -20.75 14.63 5.35
N SER A 453 -20.89 14.09 6.58
CA SER A 453 -21.84 14.53 7.59
C SER A 453 -21.39 15.75 8.40
N GLY A 454 -22.37 16.43 9.03
CA GLY A 454 -22.14 17.55 9.93
C GLY A 454 -21.69 18.84 9.26
N LYS A 455 -22.03 20.00 9.85
CA LYS A 455 -21.67 21.33 9.36
C LYS A 455 -21.00 22.17 10.42
N LEU A 456 -20.21 23.16 9.98
CA LEU A 456 -19.65 24.21 10.84
C LEU A 456 -20.72 25.25 11.14
N ASN A 457 -20.64 25.86 12.31
CA ASN A 457 -21.49 27.00 12.64
C ASN A 457 -21.12 28.25 11.78
N PRO A 458 -22.06 29.10 11.47
CA PRO A 458 -21.79 30.33 10.71
C PRO A 458 -20.70 31.18 11.38
N GLY A 459 -19.68 31.58 10.59
CA GLY A 459 -18.56 32.41 11.06
C GLY A 459 -17.43 31.66 11.74
N VAL A 460 -17.52 30.34 11.89
CA VAL A 460 -16.41 29.49 12.35
C VAL A 460 -15.46 29.22 11.20
N GLY A 461 -14.16 29.37 11.42
CA GLY A 461 -13.12 29.04 10.45
C GLY A 461 -13.02 27.53 10.16
N THR A 462 -12.20 27.16 9.19
CA THR A 462 -11.97 25.75 8.86
C THR A 462 -11.41 24.98 10.07
N PRO A 463 -11.62 23.65 10.15
CA PRO A 463 -11.05 22.83 11.22
C PRO A 463 -9.52 22.99 11.36
N LYS A 464 -8.81 23.16 10.25
CA LYS A 464 -7.37 23.40 10.26
C LYS A 464 -6.99 24.73 10.94
N GLU A 465 -7.79 25.76 10.76
CA GLU A 465 -7.59 27.08 11.39
C GLU A 465 -7.96 27.06 12.87
N THR A 466 -9.08 26.41 13.21
CA THR A 466 -9.64 26.41 14.56
C THR A 466 -9.06 25.34 15.47
N LEU A 467 -8.91 24.09 14.99
CA LEU A 467 -8.44 22.94 15.75
C LEU A 467 -6.95 22.60 15.53
N LYS A 468 -6.31 23.27 14.55
CA LYS A 468 -4.87 23.18 14.26
C LYS A 468 -4.42 21.73 14.06
N ASN A 469 -3.37 21.32 14.79
CA ASN A 469 -2.77 19.98 14.72
C ASN A 469 -3.66 18.84 15.27
N TYR A 470 -4.81 19.16 15.87
CA TYR A 470 -5.78 18.14 16.32
C TYR A 470 -6.91 17.90 15.32
N SER A 471 -6.97 18.71 14.26
CA SER A 471 -8.08 18.67 13.29
C SER A 471 -8.21 17.33 12.57
N SER A 472 -7.09 16.73 12.15
CA SER A 472 -7.07 15.43 11.46
C SER A 472 -7.50 14.30 12.39
N THR A 473 -6.88 14.16 13.56
CA THR A 473 -7.26 13.15 14.57
C THR A 473 -8.77 13.21 14.90
N LEU A 474 -9.32 14.42 15.10
CA LEU A 474 -10.74 14.60 15.44
C LEU A 474 -11.67 14.31 14.27
N GLU A 475 -11.24 14.60 13.03
CA GLU A 475 -12.03 14.27 11.84
C GLU A 475 -12.11 12.77 11.62
N GLU A 476 -10.98 12.06 11.73
CA GLU A 476 -10.92 10.61 11.62
C GLU A 476 -11.75 9.94 12.74
N ALA A 477 -11.63 10.42 13.98
CA ALA A 477 -12.44 9.93 15.09
C ALA A 477 -13.94 10.15 14.85
N ARG A 478 -14.32 11.26 14.25
CA ARG A 478 -15.71 11.57 13.91
C ARG A 478 -16.24 10.64 12.83
N ALA A 479 -15.48 10.38 11.78
CA ALA A 479 -15.86 9.50 10.69
C ALA A 479 -15.98 8.04 11.17
N ASP A 480 -15.02 7.56 11.97
CA ASP A 480 -15.08 6.24 12.62
C ASP A 480 -16.32 6.10 13.51
N LEU A 481 -16.64 7.14 14.31
CA LEU A 481 -17.80 7.11 15.19
C LEU A 481 -19.13 7.10 14.43
N VAL A 482 -19.22 7.75 13.28
CA VAL A 482 -20.38 7.61 12.39
C VAL A 482 -20.53 6.16 11.94
N ALA A 483 -19.44 5.55 11.48
CA ALA A 483 -19.46 4.15 11.07
C ALA A 483 -19.84 3.21 12.22
N LEU A 484 -19.23 3.35 13.38
CA LEU A 484 -19.50 2.53 14.56
C LEU A 484 -20.94 2.73 15.06
N TYR A 485 -21.47 3.95 15.05
CA TYR A 485 -22.84 4.20 15.50
C TYR A 485 -23.87 3.53 14.60
N PHE A 486 -23.67 3.56 13.27
CA PHE A 486 -24.66 3.04 12.32
C PHE A 486 -24.49 1.57 11.96
N ILE A 487 -23.31 0.96 12.12
CA ILE A 487 -23.09 -0.44 11.73
C ILE A 487 -23.99 -1.45 12.47
N LEU A 488 -24.46 -1.10 13.68
CA LEU A 488 -25.45 -1.90 14.44
C LEU A 488 -26.89 -1.45 14.24
N ASP A 489 -27.13 -0.44 13.42
CA ASP A 489 -28.49 0.04 13.13
C ASP A 489 -29.25 -0.96 12.23
N ASP A 490 -30.54 -1.12 12.49
CA ASP A 490 -31.40 -1.99 11.70
C ASP A 490 -31.52 -1.53 10.24
N LYS A 491 -31.24 -0.26 9.96
CA LYS A 491 -31.14 0.31 8.61
C LYS A 491 -30.16 -0.45 7.73
N MET A 492 -29.05 -0.94 8.27
CA MET A 492 -28.05 -1.70 7.52
C MET A 492 -28.63 -3.02 6.95
N GLN A 493 -29.57 -3.63 7.66
CA GLN A 493 -30.30 -4.81 7.19
C GLN A 493 -31.42 -4.42 6.22
N GLU A 494 -32.15 -3.34 6.51
CA GLU A 494 -33.24 -2.82 5.68
C GLU A 494 -32.76 -2.51 4.24
N ILE A 495 -31.61 -1.85 4.11
CA ILE A 495 -31.02 -1.50 2.80
C ILE A 495 -30.18 -2.64 2.19
N GLY A 496 -30.18 -3.81 2.80
CA GLY A 496 -29.57 -5.04 2.26
C GLY A 496 -28.05 -5.14 2.36
N LEU A 497 -27.39 -4.25 3.09
CA LEU A 497 -25.90 -4.24 3.24
C LEU A 497 -25.42 -5.32 4.22
N MET A 498 -26.23 -5.66 5.22
CA MET A 498 -25.90 -6.66 6.23
C MET A 498 -27.05 -7.64 6.41
N LYS A 499 -26.74 -8.94 6.59
CA LYS A 499 -27.74 -9.97 6.84
C LYS A 499 -28.24 -10.01 8.29
N ASN A 500 -27.36 -9.62 9.22
CA ASN A 500 -27.60 -9.60 10.67
C ASN A 500 -26.55 -8.70 11.35
N LYS A 501 -26.64 -8.51 12.66
CA LYS A 501 -25.73 -7.66 13.44
C LYS A 501 -24.37 -8.28 13.77
N GLU A 502 -24.14 -9.54 13.44
CA GLU A 502 -22.87 -10.23 13.79
C GLU A 502 -21.63 -9.57 13.19
N ALA A 503 -21.75 -9.01 11.97
CA ALA A 503 -20.67 -8.24 11.35
C ALA A 503 -20.35 -6.95 12.12
N GLY A 504 -21.37 -6.29 12.66
CA GLY A 504 -21.19 -5.11 13.52
C GLY A 504 -20.56 -5.48 14.86
N TYR A 505 -20.95 -6.59 15.46
CA TYR A 505 -20.31 -7.09 16.70
C TYR A 505 -18.84 -7.45 16.45
N ALA A 506 -18.54 -8.11 15.34
CA ALA A 506 -17.16 -8.42 14.97
C ALA A 506 -16.31 -7.15 14.79
N GLU A 507 -16.89 -6.11 14.19
CA GLU A 507 -16.20 -4.83 14.01
C GLU A 507 -15.99 -4.10 15.34
N TYR A 508 -16.95 -4.11 16.25
CA TYR A 508 -16.77 -3.53 17.60
C TYR A 508 -15.66 -4.26 18.37
N ASP A 509 -15.65 -5.59 18.36
CA ASP A 509 -14.60 -6.40 19.00
C ASP A 509 -13.21 -6.04 18.43
N ASN A 510 -13.11 -5.94 17.10
CA ASN A 510 -11.90 -5.58 16.38
C ASN A 510 -11.45 -4.14 16.70
N TYR A 511 -12.37 -3.18 16.65
CA TYR A 511 -12.08 -1.76 16.89
C TYR A 511 -11.56 -1.51 18.30
N ILE A 512 -12.24 -2.05 19.32
CA ILE A 512 -11.82 -1.93 20.72
C ILE A 512 -10.47 -2.64 20.96
N SER A 513 -10.30 -3.86 20.47
CA SER A 513 -9.04 -4.59 20.59
C SER A 513 -7.87 -3.87 19.89
N ASN A 514 -8.11 -3.33 18.70
CA ASN A 514 -7.09 -2.60 17.96
C ASN A 514 -6.73 -1.27 18.64
N GLY A 515 -7.72 -0.46 18.99
CA GLY A 515 -7.53 0.84 19.63
C GLY A 515 -6.85 0.75 20.99
N MET A 516 -7.17 -0.28 21.78
CA MET A 516 -6.59 -0.46 23.13
C MET A 516 -5.26 -1.22 23.14
N MET A 517 -5.03 -2.12 22.17
CA MET A 517 -3.91 -3.07 22.24
C MET A 517 -3.14 -3.24 20.93
N LEU A 518 -3.77 -3.77 19.87
CA LEU A 518 -3.05 -4.33 18.72
C LEU A 518 -2.17 -3.32 17.98
N GLN A 519 -2.61 -2.07 17.87
CA GLN A 519 -1.83 -1.01 17.23
C GLN A 519 -0.54 -0.66 17.98
N LEU A 520 -0.45 -0.93 19.29
CA LEU A 520 0.74 -0.66 20.11
C LEU A 520 1.98 -1.41 19.61
N ARG A 521 1.82 -2.51 18.85
CA ARG A 521 2.94 -3.21 18.19
C ARG A 521 3.76 -2.33 17.24
N ARG A 522 3.20 -1.22 16.76
CA ARG A 522 3.83 -0.31 15.80
C ARG A 522 4.58 0.83 16.46
N ILE A 523 4.51 0.92 17.79
CA ILE A 523 5.10 2.02 18.56
C ILE A 523 6.46 1.58 19.10
N ILE A 524 7.43 2.46 19.01
CA ILE A 524 8.75 2.26 19.60
C ILE A 524 8.62 2.30 21.13
N PRO A 525 9.23 1.38 21.88
CA PRO A 525 9.17 1.40 23.34
C PRO A 525 9.59 2.75 23.95
N GLY A 526 8.69 3.32 24.74
CA GLY A 526 8.89 4.61 25.40
C GLY A 526 8.30 5.82 24.66
N GLU A 527 7.90 5.66 23.39
CA GLU A 527 7.27 6.71 22.62
C GLU A 527 5.75 6.77 22.85
N ASN A 528 5.16 7.92 22.54
CA ASN A 528 3.71 8.12 22.50
C ASN A 528 3.18 7.95 21.07
N ILE A 529 1.84 7.93 20.92
CA ILE A 529 1.22 7.85 19.60
C ILE A 529 1.30 9.20 18.91
N GLU A 530 1.87 9.23 17.71
CA GLU A 530 1.98 10.44 16.88
C GLU A 530 1.06 10.43 15.66
N GLU A 531 0.80 9.25 15.08
CA GLU A 531 0.02 9.09 13.84
C GLU A 531 -1.49 9.26 14.11
N ASP A 532 -2.18 10.04 13.28
CA ASP A 532 -3.55 10.50 13.51
C ASP A 532 -4.58 9.37 13.56
N HIS A 533 -4.48 8.35 12.69
CA HIS A 533 -5.39 7.20 12.69
C HIS A 533 -5.17 6.30 13.91
N MET A 534 -3.96 6.24 14.45
CA MET A 534 -3.71 5.52 15.70
C MET A 534 -4.23 6.31 16.91
N ARG A 535 -4.06 7.65 16.88
CA ARG A 535 -4.62 8.54 17.90
C ARG A 535 -6.14 8.46 17.97
N ASN A 536 -6.81 8.49 16.81
CA ASN A 536 -8.27 8.44 16.77
C ASN A 536 -8.80 7.11 17.34
N ARG A 537 -8.24 5.97 16.92
CA ARG A 537 -8.67 4.65 17.39
C ARG A 537 -8.49 4.50 18.90
N GLN A 538 -7.34 4.92 19.42
CA GLN A 538 -7.13 4.90 20.87
C GLN A 538 -8.08 5.86 21.60
N LEU A 539 -8.27 7.07 21.08
CA LEU A 539 -9.19 8.07 21.67
C LEU A 539 -10.58 7.48 21.81
N VAL A 540 -11.15 6.94 20.74
CA VAL A 540 -12.51 6.39 20.75
C VAL A 540 -12.61 5.19 21.69
N ALA A 541 -11.67 4.24 21.60
CA ALA A 541 -11.69 3.03 22.42
C ALA A 541 -11.46 3.32 23.91
N ALA A 542 -10.48 4.17 24.26
CA ALA A 542 -10.15 4.51 25.64
C ALA A 542 -11.25 5.39 26.29
N TRP A 543 -11.83 6.34 25.52
CA TRP A 543 -12.94 7.15 26.00
C TRP A 543 -14.16 6.27 26.30
N ALA A 544 -14.52 5.38 25.37
CA ALA A 544 -15.65 4.47 25.55
C ALA A 544 -15.45 3.51 26.74
N PHE A 545 -14.23 2.98 26.90
CA PHE A 545 -13.85 2.16 28.06
C PHE A 545 -14.05 2.94 29.37
N ASN A 546 -13.51 4.16 29.48
CA ASN A 546 -13.65 4.98 30.69
C ASN A 546 -15.10 5.36 30.98
N ARG A 547 -15.85 5.72 29.92
CA ARG A 547 -17.28 6.08 30.03
C ARG A 547 -18.13 4.93 30.53
N GLY A 548 -17.77 3.71 30.13
CA GLY A 548 -18.48 2.47 30.47
C GLY A 548 -18.12 1.81 31.78
N LEU A 549 -17.15 2.33 32.57
CA LEU A 549 -16.62 1.67 33.77
C LEU A 549 -17.72 1.34 34.82
N GLU A 550 -18.61 2.28 35.09
CA GLU A 550 -19.67 2.10 36.11
C GLU A 550 -20.65 0.98 35.74
N LYS A 551 -20.97 0.82 34.44
CA LYS A 551 -21.86 -0.20 33.93
C LYS A 551 -21.15 -1.47 33.44
N ASN A 552 -19.83 -1.49 33.52
CA ASN A 552 -18.99 -2.58 33.04
C ASN A 552 -19.27 -2.95 31.56
N VAL A 553 -19.45 -1.94 30.72
CA VAL A 553 -19.78 -2.12 29.29
C VAL A 553 -18.62 -2.74 28.53
N ILE A 554 -17.39 -2.30 28.81
CA ILE A 554 -16.16 -2.94 28.36
C ILE A 554 -15.38 -3.35 29.62
N GLU A 555 -14.99 -4.59 29.70
CA GLU A 555 -14.26 -5.15 30.85
C GLU A 555 -12.80 -5.45 30.48
N ARG A 556 -11.86 -4.95 31.26
CA ARG A 556 -10.46 -5.36 31.17
C ARG A 556 -10.27 -6.66 31.95
N LYS A 557 -10.15 -7.78 31.23
CA LYS A 557 -9.95 -9.12 31.79
C LYS A 557 -8.49 -9.56 31.70
N SER A 558 -8.02 -10.28 32.70
CA SER A 558 -6.71 -10.92 32.68
C SER A 558 -6.85 -12.43 32.86
N ILE A 559 -6.41 -13.20 31.88
CA ILE A 559 -6.43 -14.67 31.89
C ILE A 559 -5.03 -15.16 31.51
N ASN A 560 -4.44 -16.01 32.35
CA ASN A 560 -3.10 -16.56 32.13
C ASN A 560 -2.03 -15.49 31.82
N ASN A 561 -2.06 -14.38 32.54
CA ASN A 561 -1.17 -13.21 32.38
C ASN A 561 -1.30 -12.55 30.97
N LYS A 562 -2.48 -12.66 30.34
CA LYS A 562 -2.84 -12.00 29.09
C LYS A 562 -4.03 -11.08 29.32
N THR A 563 -3.91 -9.84 28.92
CA THR A 563 -4.97 -8.83 29.00
C THR A 563 -5.86 -8.90 27.76
N TYR A 564 -7.16 -8.70 27.98
CA TYR A 564 -8.19 -8.58 26.96
C TYR A 564 -9.16 -7.48 27.35
N PHE A 565 -9.73 -6.80 26.33
CA PHE A 565 -10.85 -5.87 26.49
C PHE A 565 -12.09 -6.53 25.87
N VAL A 566 -13.08 -6.85 26.71
CA VAL A 566 -14.24 -7.65 26.35
C VAL A 566 -15.49 -6.78 26.43
N ILE A 567 -16.26 -6.72 25.37
CA ILE A 567 -17.51 -5.99 25.33
C ILE A 567 -18.60 -6.86 25.93
N ASN A 568 -19.19 -6.37 27.02
CA ASN A 568 -20.31 -7.05 27.72
C ASN A 568 -21.68 -6.55 27.24
N ASP A 569 -21.77 -5.29 26.72
CA ASP A 569 -22.99 -4.69 26.25
C ASP A 569 -22.73 -3.85 24.98
N TYR A 570 -23.07 -4.41 23.83
CA TYR A 570 -22.87 -3.76 22.53
C TYR A 570 -23.86 -2.60 22.29
N ASP A 571 -25.10 -2.70 22.82
CA ASP A 571 -26.11 -1.70 22.63
C ASP A 571 -25.79 -0.44 23.47
N GLU A 572 -25.34 -0.62 24.71
CA GLU A 572 -24.86 0.51 25.54
C GLU A 572 -23.59 1.13 24.98
N LEU A 573 -22.68 0.33 24.42
CA LEU A 573 -21.47 0.83 23.75
C LEU A 573 -21.82 1.69 22.53
N ARG A 574 -22.83 1.29 21.74
CA ARG A 574 -23.36 2.12 20.65
C ARG A 574 -23.84 3.48 21.12
N ILE A 575 -24.52 3.52 22.27
CA ILE A 575 -24.96 4.78 22.88
C ILE A 575 -23.76 5.68 23.20
N TYR A 576 -22.71 5.11 23.77
CA TYR A 576 -21.48 5.88 24.08
C TYR A 576 -20.76 6.38 22.83
N PHE A 577 -20.71 5.62 21.77
CA PHE A 577 -20.20 6.10 20.48
C PHE A 577 -21.02 7.30 19.98
N GLY A 578 -22.34 7.28 20.14
CA GLY A 578 -23.21 8.41 19.81
C GLY A 578 -22.96 9.65 20.69
N GLU A 579 -22.73 9.47 22.00
CA GLU A 579 -22.37 10.57 22.90
C GLU A 579 -21.04 11.23 22.50
N LEU A 580 -20.03 10.41 22.18
CA LEU A 580 -18.72 10.93 21.75
C LEU A 580 -18.80 11.59 20.37
N LEU A 581 -19.56 11.02 19.43
CA LEU A 581 -19.80 11.62 18.12
C LEU A 581 -20.42 13.01 18.24
N ARG A 582 -21.42 13.17 19.12
CA ARG A 582 -22.04 14.46 19.39
C ARG A 582 -21.02 15.48 19.89
N GLU A 583 -20.18 15.10 20.86
CA GLU A 583 -19.17 16.00 21.42
C GLU A 583 -18.09 16.37 20.39
N ILE A 584 -17.58 15.43 19.61
CA ILE A 584 -16.57 15.73 18.58
C ILE A 584 -17.17 16.61 17.48
N GLN A 585 -18.41 16.35 17.07
CA GLN A 585 -19.10 17.21 16.11
C GLN A 585 -19.31 18.63 16.67
N ARG A 586 -19.69 18.79 17.93
CA ARG A 586 -19.78 20.09 18.59
C ARG A 586 -18.43 20.82 18.56
N ILE A 587 -17.36 20.14 18.97
CA ILE A 587 -15.99 20.69 18.95
C ILE A 587 -15.62 21.19 17.55
N LYS A 588 -15.91 20.40 16.51
CA LYS A 588 -15.64 20.76 15.12
C LYS A 588 -16.52 21.95 14.67
N SER A 589 -17.82 21.90 14.97
CA SER A 589 -18.79 22.90 14.52
C SER A 589 -18.58 24.28 15.16
N GLU A 590 -18.12 24.31 16.41
CA GLU A 590 -17.87 25.52 17.18
C GLU A 590 -16.42 26.01 17.11
N GLY A 591 -15.49 25.17 16.60
CA GLY A 591 -14.06 25.47 16.58
C GLY A 591 -13.43 25.47 17.97
N ASP A 592 -13.93 24.62 18.90
CA ASP A 592 -13.48 24.56 20.30
C ASP A 592 -12.13 23.84 20.44
N PHE A 593 -11.06 24.58 20.19
CA PHE A 593 -9.68 24.08 20.28
C PHE A 593 -9.36 23.46 21.64
N ASN A 594 -9.81 24.08 22.75
CA ASN A 594 -9.42 23.62 24.07
C ASN A 594 -10.04 22.27 24.43
N SER A 595 -11.30 22.05 24.07
CA SER A 595 -11.95 20.75 24.27
C SER A 595 -11.37 19.70 23.33
N GLY A 596 -11.11 20.03 22.08
CA GLY A 596 -10.45 19.13 21.12
C GLY A 596 -9.07 18.67 21.58
N ARG A 597 -8.22 19.64 21.97
CA ARG A 597 -6.91 19.33 22.54
C ARG A 597 -7.01 18.42 23.77
N ARG A 598 -7.85 18.77 24.74
CA ARG A 598 -8.00 17.99 25.96
C ARG A 598 -8.46 16.57 25.67
N LEU A 599 -9.39 16.39 24.74
CA LEU A 599 -9.90 15.07 24.35
C LEU A 599 -8.81 14.20 23.74
N VAL A 600 -8.04 14.72 22.77
CA VAL A 600 -6.97 14.00 22.09
C VAL A 600 -5.81 13.70 23.03
N GLU A 601 -5.35 14.69 23.80
CA GLU A 601 -4.22 14.49 24.72
C GLU A 601 -4.56 13.51 25.86
N THR A 602 -5.81 13.50 26.32
CA THR A 602 -6.23 12.60 27.42
C THR A 602 -6.37 11.15 26.96
N TYR A 603 -6.93 10.93 25.77
CA TYR A 603 -7.33 9.59 25.34
C TYR A 603 -6.57 9.04 24.13
N GLY A 604 -6.01 9.89 23.27
CA GLY A 604 -5.42 9.47 21.99
C GLY A 604 -3.90 9.37 21.98
N VAL A 605 -3.19 10.02 22.90
CA VAL A 605 -1.72 10.19 22.81
C VAL A 605 -0.95 9.25 23.73
N GLN A 606 -1.39 9.11 24.99
CA GLN A 606 -0.63 8.42 26.02
C GLN A 606 -0.71 6.90 25.88
N VAL A 607 0.45 6.24 25.95
CA VAL A 607 0.57 4.78 25.89
C VAL A 607 0.66 4.19 27.30
N ASP A 608 -0.19 3.21 27.62
CA ASP A 608 -0.02 2.37 28.81
C ASP A 608 1.21 1.49 28.63
N LYS A 609 2.31 1.83 29.31
CA LYS A 609 3.61 1.16 29.16
C LYS A 609 3.54 -0.33 29.47
N SER A 610 2.80 -0.71 30.51
CA SER A 610 2.69 -2.11 30.91
C SER A 610 1.93 -2.94 29.89
N LEU A 611 0.89 -2.36 29.31
CA LEU A 611 0.12 -2.97 28.23
C LEU A 611 0.93 -3.04 26.94
N HIS A 612 1.71 -2.02 26.62
CA HIS A 612 2.60 -2.00 25.46
C HIS A 612 3.66 -3.13 25.54
N GLU A 613 4.33 -3.25 26.70
CA GLU A 613 5.30 -4.34 26.95
C GLU A 613 4.63 -5.71 26.82
N GLU A 614 3.39 -5.87 27.31
CA GLU A 614 2.62 -7.10 27.14
C GLU A 614 2.33 -7.40 25.68
N VAL A 615 1.88 -6.41 24.92
CA VAL A 615 1.56 -6.55 23.51
C VAL A 615 2.78 -6.95 22.68
N LEU A 616 3.93 -6.32 22.91
CA LEU A 616 5.19 -6.68 22.25
C LEU A 616 5.60 -8.12 22.62
N ARG A 617 5.63 -8.47 23.90
CA ARG A 617 5.97 -9.82 24.39
C ARG A 617 5.05 -10.90 23.79
N ARG A 618 3.76 -10.61 23.55
CA ARG A 618 2.80 -11.54 22.94
C ARG A 618 2.93 -11.61 21.43
N SER A 619 3.35 -10.53 20.79
CA SER A 619 3.49 -10.43 19.35
C SER A 619 4.81 -10.98 18.82
N ASP A 620 5.91 -10.79 19.54
CA ASP A 620 7.25 -11.20 19.11
C ASP A 620 7.35 -12.70 18.77
N PRO A 621 6.77 -13.64 19.59
CA PRO A 621 6.81 -15.06 19.24
C PRO A 621 6.03 -15.42 17.99
N LEU A 622 5.09 -14.56 17.55
CA LEU A 622 4.34 -14.77 16.31
C LEU A 622 5.20 -14.49 15.09
N ASN A 623 6.35 -13.88 15.30
CA ASN A 623 7.35 -13.62 14.26
C ASN A 623 6.74 -13.01 12.99
N ILE A 624 5.95 -11.95 13.16
CA ILE A 624 5.28 -11.26 12.05
C ILE A 624 6.31 -10.37 11.36
N ALA A 625 6.54 -10.61 10.08
CA ALA A 625 7.43 -9.76 9.30
C ALA A 625 6.89 -8.32 9.28
N PRO A 626 7.73 -7.31 9.59
CA PRO A 626 7.29 -5.92 9.65
C PRO A 626 6.95 -5.34 8.25
N TYR A 627 7.58 -5.87 7.20
CA TYR A 627 7.39 -5.41 5.83
C TYR A 627 6.77 -6.50 4.96
N SER A 628 6.03 -6.06 3.96
CA SER A 628 5.43 -6.96 2.97
C SER A 628 5.44 -6.29 1.60
N GLY A 629 5.45 -7.11 0.58
CA GLY A 629 5.21 -6.68 -0.79
C GLY A 629 4.62 -7.79 -1.63
N PHE A 630 4.40 -7.53 -2.90
CA PHE A 630 3.57 -8.36 -3.72
C PHE A 630 4.26 -8.85 -4.97
N VAL A 631 3.87 -10.04 -5.39
CA VAL A 631 4.03 -10.52 -6.76
C VAL A 631 2.80 -10.05 -7.55
N ASN A 632 3.03 -9.36 -8.66
CA ASN A 632 1.97 -8.92 -9.55
C ASN A 632 1.25 -10.09 -10.21
N PRO A 633 -0.06 -9.99 -10.47
CA PRO A 633 -0.72 -10.85 -11.43
C PRO A 633 -0.06 -10.74 -12.81
N GLU A 634 0.00 -11.83 -13.54
CA GLU A 634 0.51 -11.87 -14.91
C GLU A 634 -0.63 -11.77 -15.90
N MET A 635 -0.54 -10.79 -16.80
CA MET A 635 -1.49 -10.59 -17.88
C MET A 635 -0.98 -11.23 -19.16
N THR A 636 -1.62 -12.32 -19.60
CA THR A 636 -1.26 -13.07 -20.81
C THR A 636 -2.17 -12.72 -21.97
N PRO A 637 -1.66 -12.11 -23.07
CA PRO A 637 -2.50 -11.68 -24.19
C PRO A 637 -2.92 -12.85 -25.07
N ILE A 638 -4.23 -12.95 -25.37
CA ILE A 638 -4.80 -13.84 -26.37
C ILE A 638 -4.78 -13.15 -27.73
N ARG A 639 -4.19 -13.80 -28.73
CA ARG A 639 -3.98 -13.22 -30.05
C ARG A 639 -4.82 -13.88 -31.14
N LYS A 640 -5.30 -13.06 -32.07
CA LYS A 640 -5.85 -13.50 -33.35
C LYS A 640 -5.04 -12.84 -34.48
N GLY A 641 -4.14 -13.58 -35.06
CA GLY A 641 -3.09 -13.04 -35.92
C GLY A 641 -2.17 -12.08 -35.15
N TYR A 642 -2.02 -10.85 -35.62
CA TYR A 642 -1.19 -9.85 -34.94
C TYR A 642 -1.94 -9.03 -33.88
N SER A 643 -3.26 -9.16 -33.80
CA SER A 643 -4.08 -8.39 -32.87
C SER A 643 -4.27 -9.11 -31.54
N ILE A 644 -4.16 -8.39 -30.43
CA ILE A 644 -4.58 -8.85 -29.12
C ILE A 644 -6.10 -8.68 -29.06
N VAL A 645 -6.83 -9.78 -28.82
CA VAL A 645 -8.29 -9.79 -28.82
C VAL A 645 -8.87 -9.94 -27.41
N ASP A 646 -8.08 -10.47 -26.47
CA ASP A 646 -8.43 -10.64 -25.07
C ASP A 646 -7.18 -10.79 -24.23
N VAL A 647 -7.32 -10.81 -22.90
CA VAL A 647 -6.21 -11.01 -21.94
C VAL A 647 -6.69 -11.87 -20.78
N GLU A 648 -5.94 -12.91 -20.49
CA GLU A 648 -6.09 -13.73 -19.28
C GLU A 648 -5.22 -13.19 -18.15
N ILE A 649 -5.68 -13.39 -16.90
CA ILE A 649 -4.92 -13.03 -15.70
C ILE A 649 -4.54 -14.31 -14.95
N ASN A 650 -3.28 -14.42 -14.56
CA ASN A 650 -2.70 -15.51 -13.80
C ASN A 650 -2.02 -14.98 -12.53
N TYR A 651 -1.82 -15.85 -11.56
CA TYR A 651 -1.26 -15.46 -10.25
C TYR A 651 0.02 -16.24 -9.98
N PRO A 652 1.22 -15.69 -10.35
CA PRO A 652 2.51 -16.32 -10.11
C PRO A 652 2.74 -16.65 -8.63
N LYS A 653 3.58 -17.66 -8.36
CA LYS A 653 3.89 -18.14 -7.00
C LYS A 653 5.38 -18.03 -6.65
N ASP A 654 6.18 -17.42 -7.49
CA ASP A 654 7.62 -17.28 -7.29
C ASP A 654 8.07 -15.84 -7.53
N PHE A 655 8.57 -15.21 -6.48
CA PHE A 655 9.02 -13.83 -6.51
C PHE A 655 10.29 -13.66 -7.35
N ILE A 656 11.29 -14.54 -7.15
CA ILE A 656 12.53 -14.45 -7.91
C ILE A 656 12.27 -14.68 -9.39
N GLN A 657 11.48 -15.70 -9.73
CA GLN A 657 11.14 -15.98 -11.12
C GLN A 657 10.49 -14.77 -11.80
N GLN A 658 9.55 -14.10 -11.14
CA GLN A 658 8.94 -12.87 -11.69
C GLN A 658 9.98 -11.76 -11.90
N MET A 659 10.91 -11.58 -10.95
CA MET A 659 11.95 -10.55 -11.07
C MET A 659 12.93 -10.83 -12.23
N ILE A 660 13.27 -12.10 -12.44
CA ILE A 660 14.10 -12.55 -13.57
C ILE A 660 13.37 -12.31 -14.91
N GLU A 661 12.12 -12.72 -15.01
CA GLU A 661 11.30 -12.48 -16.20
C GLU A 661 11.15 -11.00 -16.53
N TYR A 662 10.99 -10.16 -15.50
CA TYR A 662 10.96 -8.71 -15.68
C TYR A 662 12.32 -8.17 -16.16
N GLY A 663 13.44 -8.71 -15.65
CA GLY A 663 14.79 -8.41 -16.13
C GLY A 663 15.00 -8.75 -17.60
N GLU A 664 14.47 -9.88 -18.06
CA GLU A 664 14.54 -10.32 -19.46
C GLU A 664 13.66 -9.49 -20.39
N LYS A 665 12.40 -9.20 -19.96
CA LYS A 665 11.37 -8.57 -20.82
C LYS A 665 11.48 -7.04 -20.86
N TYR A 666 11.87 -6.38 -19.75
CA TYR A 666 11.75 -4.94 -19.54
C TYR A 666 13.07 -4.23 -19.18
N SER A 667 14.21 -4.78 -19.55
CA SER A 667 15.53 -4.17 -19.33
C SER A 667 16.02 -3.48 -20.61
N PHE A 668 15.71 -2.19 -20.71
CA PHE A 668 16.03 -1.39 -21.91
C PHE A 668 17.26 -0.51 -21.72
N GLU A 669 17.56 -0.10 -20.47
CA GLU A 669 18.64 0.81 -20.19
C GLU A 669 19.95 0.05 -19.91
N LYS A 670 21.05 0.63 -20.36
CA LYS A 670 22.38 0.15 -20.00
C LYS A 670 22.84 0.98 -18.81
N GLY A 671 23.24 0.34 -17.73
CA GLY A 671 23.92 1.02 -16.62
C GLY A 671 25.04 1.91 -17.16
N THR A 672 25.28 3.04 -16.53
CA THR A 672 26.25 4.06 -16.98
C THR A 672 27.63 3.46 -17.15
N LYS A 673 28.03 3.15 -18.38
CA LYS A 673 29.44 3.01 -18.76
C LYS A 673 29.99 4.43 -19.04
N LYS A 674 30.22 5.22 -18.01
CA LYS A 674 31.22 6.29 -18.08
C LYS A 674 32.25 6.00 -17.02
N ASN A 675 33.49 5.84 -17.48
CA ASN A 675 34.68 5.90 -16.65
C ASN A 675 34.62 7.22 -15.87
N VAL A 676 34.08 7.19 -14.67
CA VAL A 676 34.40 8.18 -13.67
C VAL A 676 35.76 7.67 -13.17
N THR A 677 36.81 8.28 -13.61
CA THR A 677 38.12 8.15 -12.96
C THR A 677 37.91 8.49 -11.49
N ASP A 678 38.33 7.57 -10.62
CA ASP A 678 38.37 7.62 -9.16
C ASP A 678 38.84 8.93 -8.61
#